data_38f5e7319fdcc9ce9b5b5dfbb41dc670
#
_entry.id   38f5e7319fdcc9ce9b5b5dfbb41dc670
#
_cell.length_a   1.000
_cell.length_b   1.000
_cell.length_c   1.000
_cell.angle_alpha   90.00
_cell.angle_beta   90.00
_cell.angle_gamma   90.00
#
_symmetry.space_group_name_H-M   'P 1'
#
loop_
_entity.id
_entity.type
_entity.pdbx_description
1 polymer ?
#
loop_
_entity_poly.entity_id
_entity_poly.type
_entity_poly.pdbx_seq_one_letter_code
_entity_poly.pdbx_strand_id
1 'polypeptide(L)'
;MAKSVEGRNQKPDTGSQKLEVRSKMFSDLRRVSIVICWLAMLVFTFHACTHMVAAGDTWVAMACGRHFVNHGVDTVEPFSANSHKAGPTEEEIKTWPSWARWITDKVGLKTVKKWHPTGWINQNWLTHVIFYSLIPKSSYAYGVSFPSNALVYWKFAIYIVTVVCVYYTGRLLGVHPWLCAVFCCFAMFTGRSFLDIRPAGFSNMLVAVFLLILALTTYRNVLYIWLIVPVTVFWCNVHGGYIYAFIMLVPFIGLHLFTNCNKKWTAILYNITAWPFLFFVLSRAGLTFPTFLFSILVIVLDILLVFYKKNLVSIGWKGVYHTIAAAAAAFVATVLFNPFHLTNLTHTFVISVSEHAARWRKIHEWLPAFDWTNPVGTAKPFLVMFILGSAAFAVWAIVLLKTSTSIGRQTKRKKNISEGYQWPKIDIPIILIGALTIYMAVRSRRFIPIAAIAACPVIAMFIDQLVRSISAFINFRKNKRLAVGVMEYNLQLFIVLAGAMAVMYFGVWWGLKFKRIYLDSWPRDPKLTSMFMRMTDSGQKPFYASRFIKDNELEGKMFNSWTEGGFIAFGQEPDPNTGKTPLQLFMDGRAQAAYDRMAFELWQDIMGGGAGTAEILRRAGYRGENLTNDDYVKIGQWMDEQLRKYNVWVVLMPQLKCSVPRRSEYYDKRSYHVVQGLERNLDWRLVFFNNKQRLYVDIKTPEGKALFDGIFNGETLYPDDFHSNLIRAHGWLYYRMGIAEKKKGFDFAVKAFELNESPAPMLEIILVASKFAKLRADVQKFCEDYIKRFTENESKWAKEDGFRNRVEAGRIASYYLENVARIENNTKLVNDYLAQQNKYVSELIRLARIKRW
;
A
#
# COMPACT_ATOMS: atom_id res chain seq x y z
N MET A 1 -25.96 -29.42 -87.85
CA MET A 1 -24.67 -29.82 -87.47
C MET A 1 -24.38 -29.34 -86.06
N ALA A 2 -24.51 -30.21 -85.05
CA ALA A 2 -24.34 -29.95 -83.64
C ALA A 2 -22.83 -30.18 -83.26
N LYS A 3 -22.17 -29.25 -82.63
CA LYS A 3 -20.91 -29.43 -82.02
C LYS A 3 -21.11 -29.44 -80.50
N SER A 4 -20.90 -30.60 -79.91
CA SER A 4 -20.83 -30.84 -78.48
C SER A 4 -19.65 -30.05 -77.83
N VAL A 5 -19.93 -29.29 -76.81
CA VAL A 5 -18.87 -28.71 -75.91
C VAL A 5 -18.73 -29.66 -74.73
N GLU A 6 -17.61 -30.39 -74.73
CA GLU A 6 -17.17 -31.14 -73.54
C GLU A 6 -16.81 -30.22 -72.39
N GLY A 7 -17.59 -30.30 -71.28
CA GLY A 7 -17.25 -29.68 -70.03
C GLY A 7 -16.07 -30.40 -69.37
N ARG A 8 -14.92 -29.73 -69.31
CA ARG A 8 -13.78 -30.14 -68.52
C ARG A 8 -14.12 -29.92 -67.01
N ASN A 9 -14.47 -31.01 -66.33
CA ASN A 9 -14.46 -31.06 -64.87
C ASN A 9 -13.03 -30.84 -64.36
N GLN A 10 -12.69 -29.63 -64.04
CA GLN A 10 -11.49 -29.35 -63.27
C GLN A 10 -11.70 -29.89 -61.84
N LYS A 11 -10.98 -31.00 -61.54
CA LYS A 11 -10.87 -31.42 -60.13
C LYS A 11 -10.30 -30.27 -59.32
N PRO A 12 -10.89 -29.93 -58.20
CA PRO A 12 -10.35 -28.86 -57.35
C PRO A 12 -8.93 -29.21 -56.94
N ASP A 13 -8.04 -28.26 -57.08
CA ASP A 13 -6.59 -28.42 -56.79
C ASP A 13 -6.47 -28.69 -55.29
N THR A 14 -6.15 -29.96 -54.94
CA THR A 14 -6.02 -30.43 -53.56
C THR A 14 -4.91 -29.71 -52.78
N GLY A 15 -4.03 -29.01 -53.51
CA GLY A 15 -2.98 -28.15 -52.91
C GLY A 15 -3.51 -26.83 -52.39
N SER A 16 -4.44 -26.18 -53.12
CA SER A 16 -5.05 -24.89 -52.70
C SER A 16 -5.97 -25.08 -51.53
N GLN A 17 -6.79 -26.18 -51.49
CA GLN A 17 -7.65 -26.51 -50.33
C GLN A 17 -6.86 -26.82 -49.06
N LYS A 18 -5.76 -27.54 -49.17
CA LYS A 18 -4.85 -27.80 -47.99
C LYS A 18 -4.22 -26.52 -47.47
N LEU A 19 -3.85 -25.57 -48.31
CA LEU A 19 -3.30 -24.29 -47.92
C LEU A 19 -4.36 -23.41 -47.24
N GLU A 20 -5.60 -23.40 -47.72
CA GLU A 20 -6.70 -22.64 -47.15
C GLU A 20 -7.12 -23.19 -45.76
N VAL A 21 -7.28 -24.49 -45.61
CA VAL A 21 -7.55 -25.16 -44.33
C VAL A 21 -6.43 -24.87 -43.34
N ARG A 22 -5.17 -24.96 -43.73
CA ARG A 22 -4.00 -24.66 -42.87
C ARG A 22 -3.98 -23.20 -42.41
N SER A 23 -4.30 -22.25 -43.35
CA SER A 23 -4.38 -20.84 -43.01
C SER A 23 -5.51 -20.54 -42.05
N LYS A 24 -6.69 -21.18 -42.18
CA LYS A 24 -7.80 -21.06 -41.25
C LYS A 24 -7.45 -21.61 -39.87
N MET A 25 -6.82 -22.79 -39.78
CA MET A 25 -6.35 -23.35 -38.51
C MET A 25 -5.36 -22.43 -37.77
N PHE A 26 -4.41 -21.79 -38.48
CA PHE A 26 -3.51 -20.81 -37.86
C PHE A 26 -4.24 -19.56 -37.37
N SER A 27 -5.26 -19.09 -38.11
CA SER A 27 -6.09 -17.94 -37.71
C SER A 27 -6.88 -18.24 -36.44
N ASP A 28 -7.51 -19.42 -36.36
CA ASP A 28 -8.32 -19.82 -35.21
C ASP A 28 -7.44 -20.06 -33.96
N LEU A 29 -6.27 -20.70 -34.12
CA LEU A 29 -5.30 -20.87 -33.03
C LEU A 29 -4.82 -19.51 -32.49
N ARG A 30 -4.61 -18.52 -33.36
CA ARG A 30 -4.25 -17.15 -32.96
C ARG A 30 -5.37 -16.48 -32.15
N ARG A 31 -6.64 -16.66 -32.52
CA ARG A 31 -7.79 -16.11 -31.76
C ARG A 31 -7.87 -16.74 -30.36
N VAL A 32 -7.78 -18.06 -30.27
CA VAL A 32 -7.76 -18.79 -29.00
C VAL A 32 -6.60 -18.33 -28.13
N SER A 33 -5.44 -18.16 -28.70
CA SER A 33 -4.24 -17.64 -28.05
C SER A 33 -4.49 -16.26 -27.39
N ILE A 34 -5.14 -15.34 -28.09
CA ILE A 34 -5.47 -14.01 -27.57
C ILE A 34 -6.45 -14.11 -26.39
N VAL A 35 -7.47 -14.97 -26.48
CA VAL A 35 -8.43 -15.20 -25.39
C VAL A 35 -7.70 -15.72 -24.14
N ILE A 36 -6.81 -16.68 -24.29
CA ILE A 36 -5.99 -17.20 -23.15
C ILE A 36 -5.14 -16.12 -22.54
N CYS A 37 -4.51 -15.23 -23.32
CA CYS A 37 -3.76 -14.10 -22.82
C CYS A 37 -4.63 -13.18 -21.94
N TRP A 38 -5.84 -12.85 -22.38
CA TRP A 38 -6.77 -12.01 -21.61
C TRP A 38 -7.24 -12.69 -20.33
N LEU A 39 -7.56 -13.99 -20.40
CA LEU A 39 -7.94 -14.76 -19.22
C LEU A 39 -6.79 -14.83 -18.21
N ALA A 40 -5.55 -15.04 -18.65
CA ALA A 40 -4.38 -15.01 -17.79
C ALA A 40 -4.23 -13.66 -17.08
N MET A 41 -4.29 -12.56 -17.83
CA MET A 41 -4.20 -11.21 -17.27
C MET A 41 -5.30 -10.93 -16.25
N LEU A 42 -6.54 -11.33 -16.52
CA LEU A 42 -7.66 -11.16 -15.60
C LEU A 42 -7.45 -11.96 -14.30
N VAL A 43 -7.15 -13.25 -14.40
CA VAL A 43 -6.93 -14.12 -13.23
C VAL A 43 -5.80 -13.58 -12.35
N PHE A 44 -4.67 -13.22 -12.93
CA PHE A 44 -3.53 -12.70 -12.17
C PHE A 44 -3.80 -11.30 -11.59
N THR A 45 -4.55 -10.43 -12.28
CA THR A 45 -4.96 -9.13 -11.75
C THR A 45 -5.87 -9.31 -10.54
N PHE A 46 -6.89 -10.15 -10.62
CA PHE A 46 -7.75 -10.47 -9.48
C PHE A 46 -6.95 -11.07 -8.33
N HIS A 47 -6.05 -12.02 -8.59
CA HIS A 47 -5.17 -12.59 -7.57
C HIS A 47 -4.34 -11.49 -6.87
N ALA A 48 -3.71 -10.60 -7.61
CA ALA A 48 -2.91 -9.50 -7.05
C ALA A 48 -3.77 -8.53 -6.22
N CYS A 49 -4.97 -8.20 -6.71
CA CYS A 49 -5.91 -7.30 -6.03
C CYS A 49 -6.57 -7.92 -4.79
N THR A 50 -6.57 -9.25 -4.63
CA THR A 50 -7.10 -9.93 -3.43
C THR A 50 -6.08 -10.05 -2.31
N HIS A 51 -4.88 -9.51 -2.48
CA HIS A 51 -3.92 -9.44 -1.39
C HIS A 51 -4.43 -8.52 -0.27
N MET A 52 -4.41 -9.02 0.98
CA MET A 52 -4.81 -8.24 2.15
C MET A 52 -3.74 -7.20 2.48
N VAL A 53 -4.14 -5.96 2.59
CA VAL A 53 -3.29 -4.84 3.00
C VAL A 53 -4.00 -4.08 4.10
N ALA A 54 -3.28 -3.76 5.19
CA ALA A 54 -3.82 -2.93 6.26
C ALA A 54 -4.18 -1.53 5.71
N ALA A 55 -5.47 -1.17 5.82
CA ALA A 55 -6.01 0.01 5.15
C ALA A 55 -6.37 1.14 6.13
N GLY A 56 -5.38 1.64 6.89
CA GLY A 56 -5.56 2.84 7.73
C GLY A 56 -6.04 4.03 6.90
N ASP A 57 -5.39 4.27 5.76
CA ASP A 57 -5.67 5.40 4.87
C ASP A 57 -7.06 5.37 4.23
N THR A 58 -7.66 4.19 4.08
CA THR A 58 -9.03 4.07 3.55
C THR A 58 -10.05 4.73 4.48
N TRP A 59 -9.90 4.54 5.79
CA TRP A 59 -10.78 5.13 6.79
C TRP A 59 -10.59 6.64 6.89
N VAL A 60 -9.34 7.12 6.83
CA VAL A 60 -9.04 8.56 6.69
C VAL A 60 -9.71 9.13 5.45
N ALA A 61 -9.59 8.44 4.31
CA ALA A 61 -10.20 8.90 3.06
C ALA A 61 -11.73 9.02 3.17
N MET A 62 -12.38 8.09 3.86
CA MET A 62 -13.83 8.14 4.10
C MET A 62 -14.23 9.27 5.05
N ALA A 63 -13.47 9.52 6.12
CA ALA A 63 -13.71 10.64 7.03
C ALA A 63 -13.57 11.98 6.30
N CYS A 64 -12.49 12.16 5.53
CA CYS A 64 -12.28 13.35 4.69
C CYS A 64 -13.37 13.51 3.64
N GLY A 65 -13.78 12.40 2.99
CA GLY A 65 -14.86 12.43 2.00
C GLY A 65 -16.20 12.87 2.58
N ARG A 66 -16.54 12.40 3.80
CA ARG A 66 -17.71 12.87 4.53
C ARG A 66 -17.66 14.38 4.77
N HIS A 67 -16.52 14.88 5.23
CA HIS A 67 -16.33 16.32 5.44
C HIS A 67 -16.53 17.11 4.15
N PHE A 68 -15.86 16.70 3.06
CA PHE A 68 -15.94 17.42 1.79
C PHE A 68 -17.32 17.40 1.14
N VAL A 69 -18.08 16.32 1.28
CA VAL A 69 -19.45 16.23 0.77
C VAL A 69 -20.40 17.17 1.54
N ASN A 70 -20.20 17.32 2.86
CA ASN A 70 -21.11 18.09 3.71
C ASN A 70 -20.71 19.58 3.82
N HIS A 71 -19.40 19.89 3.78
CA HIS A 71 -18.88 21.23 4.07
C HIS A 71 -18.10 21.85 2.91
N GLY A 72 -17.84 21.10 1.83
CA GLY A 72 -17.03 21.56 0.72
C GLY A 72 -15.53 21.31 0.93
N VAL A 73 -14.74 21.63 -0.10
CA VAL A 73 -13.28 21.47 -0.07
C VAL A 73 -12.65 22.75 0.41
N ASP A 74 -12.00 22.69 1.57
CA ASP A 74 -11.33 23.82 2.20
C ASP A 74 -9.93 23.45 2.72
N THR A 75 -9.29 24.33 3.46
CA THR A 75 -7.97 24.13 4.09
C THR A 75 -8.05 24.03 5.61
N VAL A 76 -9.25 23.86 6.15
CA VAL A 76 -9.49 23.69 7.60
C VAL A 76 -9.56 22.20 7.91
N GLU A 77 -8.67 21.75 8.77
CA GLU A 77 -8.62 20.35 9.18
C GLU A 77 -9.55 20.11 10.37
N PRO A 78 -10.58 19.22 10.25
CA PRO A 78 -11.63 19.11 11.25
C PRO A 78 -11.41 17.99 12.27
N PHE A 79 -10.38 17.14 12.13
CA PHE A 79 -10.28 15.87 12.88
C PHE A 79 -9.26 15.91 14.01
N SER A 80 -8.27 16.81 13.95
CA SER A 80 -7.14 16.79 14.87
C SER A 80 -6.79 18.18 15.42
N ALA A 81 -6.24 18.17 16.64
CA ALA A 81 -5.85 19.40 17.33
C ALA A 81 -4.53 20.00 16.86
N ASN A 82 -3.64 19.18 16.28
CA ASN A 82 -2.25 19.53 15.97
C ASN A 82 -1.97 19.66 14.47
N SER A 83 -3.01 19.85 13.65
CA SER A 83 -2.88 20.03 12.22
C SER A 83 -2.46 21.46 11.83
N HIS A 84 -2.01 21.58 10.57
CA HIS A 84 -1.75 22.89 9.97
C HIS A 84 -2.97 23.80 10.06
N LYS A 85 -2.73 25.08 10.39
CA LYS A 85 -3.78 26.11 10.43
C LYS A 85 -4.02 26.68 9.05
N ALA A 86 -5.27 27.02 8.74
CA ALA A 86 -5.62 27.66 7.48
C ALA A 86 -4.95 29.03 7.37
N GLY A 87 -4.36 29.31 6.19
CA GLY A 87 -3.60 30.55 5.92
C GLY A 87 -3.59 30.89 4.43
N PRO A 88 -2.57 31.65 3.98
CA PRO A 88 -1.45 32.18 4.78
C PRO A 88 -1.86 33.31 5.72
N THR A 89 -1.22 33.35 6.88
CA THR A 89 -1.31 34.46 7.82
C THR A 89 -0.32 35.55 7.43
N GLU A 90 -0.50 36.78 7.97
CA GLU A 90 0.47 37.87 7.75
C GLU A 90 1.85 37.54 8.31
N GLU A 91 1.91 36.75 9.39
CA GLU A 91 3.15 36.29 9.99
C GLU A 91 3.88 35.27 9.09
N GLU A 92 3.16 34.33 8.49
CA GLU A 92 3.73 33.40 7.50
C GLU A 92 4.29 34.17 6.29
N ILE A 93 3.57 35.16 5.78
CA ILE A 93 4.01 35.98 4.65
C ILE A 93 5.31 36.72 4.95
N LYS A 94 5.52 37.19 6.18
CA LYS A 94 6.79 37.83 6.60
C LYS A 94 8.00 36.90 6.45
N THR A 95 7.80 35.60 6.54
CA THR A 95 8.86 34.56 6.35
C THR A 95 9.18 34.27 4.90
N TRP A 96 8.33 34.67 3.97
CA TRP A 96 8.51 34.40 2.56
C TRP A 96 9.66 35.19 1.92
N PRO A 97 10.22 34.69 0.80
CA PRO A 97 11.22 35.44 0.04
C PRO A 97 10.74 36.83 -0.37
N SER A 98 11.65 37.82 -0.47
CA SER A 98 11.33 39.22 -0.79
C SER A 98 10.47 39.40 -2.04
N TRP A 99 10.74 38.61 -3.09
CA TRP A 99 9.94 38.66 -4.33
C TRP A 99 8.50 38.20 -4.11
N ALA A 100 8.28 37.19 -3.28
CA ALA A 100 6.92 36.68 -2.97
C ALA A 100 6.15 37.68 -2.11
N ARG A 101 6.82 38.31 -1.13
CA ARG A 101 6.23 39.43 -0.34
C ARG A 101 5.84 40.59 -1.23
N TRP A 102 6.74 41.01 -2.14
CA TRP A 102 6.46 42.09 -3.11
C TRP A 102 5.22 41.77 -3.97
N ILE A 103 5.07 40.53 -4.46
CA ILE A 103 3.87 40.12 -5.19
C ILE A 103 2.64 40.20 -4.28
N THR A 104 2.72 39.72 -3.04
CA THR A 104 1.61 39.75 -2.07
C THR A 104 1.14 41.17 -1.82
N ASP A 105 2.07 42.11 -1.64
CA ASP A 105 1.76 43.55 -1.44
C ASP A 105 1.03 44.16 -2.64
N LYS A 106 1.36 43.73 -3.85
CA LYS A 106 0.72 44.21 -5.10
C LYS A 106 -0.68 43.62 -5.34
N VAL A 107 -0.86 42.31 -5.06
CA VAL A 107 -2.12 41.58 -5.37
C VAL A 107 -3.08 41.55 -4.18
N GLY A 108 -2.60 41.80 -2.99
CA GLY A 108 -3.36 41.81 -1.73
C GLY A 108 -3.56 40.41 -1.12
N LEU A 109 -3.65 40.36 0.21
CA LEU A 109 -3.76 39.11 1.00
C LEU A 109 -4.96 38.25 0.58
N LYS A 110 -6.10 38.85 0.26
CA LYS A 110 -7.31 38.14 -0.17
C LYS A 110 -7.07 37.32 -1.45
N THR A 111 -6.35 37.91 -2.42
CA THR A 111 -5.99 37.27 -3.68
C THR A 111 -5.00 36.12 -3.44
N VAL A 112 -4.02 36.35 -2.56
CA VAL A 112 -3.04 35.29 -2.20
C VAL A 112 -3.74 34.13 -1.51
N LYS A 113 -4.60 34.38 -0.53
CA LYS A 113 -5.39 33.29 0.13
C LYS A 113 -6.23 32.49 -0.86
N LYS A 114 -6.72 33.11 -1.93
CA LYS A 114 -7.48 32.39 -2.98
C LYS A 114 -6.59 31.54 -3.85
N TRP A 115 -5.47 32.08 -4.37
CA TRP A 115 -4.64 31.41 -5.35
C TRP A 115 -3.51 30.58 -4.76
N HIS A 116 -3.12 30.86 -3.54
CA HIS A 116 -2.09 30.15 -2.79
C HIS A 116 -2.52 29.91 -1.34
N PRO A 117 -3.64 29.19 -1.11
CA PRO A 117 -4.08 28.89 0.25
C PRO A 117 -3.06 27.99 0.94
N THR A 118 -2.89 28.16 2.28
CA THR A 118 -2.09 27.28 3.13
C THR A 118 -2.96 26.64 4.21
N GLY A 119 -2.44 25.65 4.91
CA GLY A 119 -3.18 24.87 5.87
C GLY A 119 -3.22 23.40 5.48
N TRP A 120 -4.35 22.77 5.67
CA TRP A 120 -4.54 21.37 5.27
C TRP A 120 -4.79 21.25 3.76
N ILE A 121 -3.78 20.85 3.01
CA ILE A 121 -3.85 20.69 1.56
C ILE A 121 -4.11 19.23 1.22
N ASN A 122 -5.35 18.91 0.92
CA ASN A 122 -5.74 17.53 0.60
C ASN A 122 -5.73 17.26 -0.91
N GLN A 123 -4.57 16.90 -1.45
CA GLN A 123 -4.39 16.60 -2.88
C GLN A 123 -5.20 15.37 -3.36
N ASN A 124 -5.85 14.63 -2.44
CA ASN A 124 -6.63 13.44 -2.75
C ASN A 124 -8.15 13.69 -2.63
N TRP A 125 -8.58 14.93 -2.52
CA TRP A 125 -9.94 15.31 -2.14
C TRP A 125 -11.03 14.61 -2.99
N LEU A 126 -10.84 14.55 -4.31
CA LEU A 126 -11.83 13.91 -5.19
C LEU A 126 -11.92 12.39 -4.97
N THR A 127 -10.80 11.71 -4.71
CA THR A 127 -10.83 10.28 -4.33
C THR A 127 -11.57 10.08 -3.02
N HIS A 128 -11.38 10.97 -2.06
CA HIS A 128 -12.06 10.88 -0.76
C HIS A 128 -13.58 11.05 -0.92
N VAL A 129 -14.02 11.99 -1.75
CA VAL A 129 -15.44 12.16 -2.12
C VAL A 129 -15.97 10.91 -2.80
N ILE A 130 -15.25 10.35 -3.79
CA ILE A 130 -15.65 9.11 -4.47
C ILE A 130 -15.79 7.97 -3.46
N PHE A 131 -14.82 7.77 -2.56
CA PHE A 131 -14.86 6.68 -1.58
C PHE A 131 -16.05 6.80 -0.64
N TYR A 132 -16.30 8.00 -0.13
CA TYR A 132 -17.45 8.23 0.75
C TYR A 132 -18.78 8.03 0.03
N SER A 133 -18.89 8.46 -1.22
CA SER A 133 -20.10 8.28 -2.04
C SER A 133 -20.44 6.82 -2.36
N LEU A 134 -19.44 5.93 -2.25
CA LEU A 134 -19.63 4.48 -2.42
C LEU A 134 -20.07 3.77 -1.12
N ILE A 135 -20.23 4.49 -0.01
CA ILE A 135 -20.72 3.92 1.26
C ILE A 135 -22.24 3.95 1.29
N PRO A 136 -22.93 2.82 1.49
CA PRO A 136 -24.38 2.80 1.61
C PRO A 136 -24.83 3.55 2.87
N LYS A 137 -25.80 4.45 2.75
CA LYS A 137 -26.35 5.20 3.90
C LYS A 137 -27.06 4.31 4.94
N SER A 138 -27.41 3.08 4.60
CA SER A 138 -28.23 2.16 5.41
C SER A 138 -27.43 1.12 6.21
N SER A 139 -26.12 0.99 6.04
CA SER A 139 -25.33 -0.05 6.69
C SER A 139 -24.59 0.48 7.92
N TYR A 140 -25.33 0.67 9.01
CA TYR A 140 -24.74 0.99 10.30
C TYR A 140 -24.66 -0.26 11.20
N ALA A 141 -23.46 -0.61 11.62
CA ALA A 141 -23.24 -1.54 12.71
C ALA A 141 -22.18 -0.98 13.66
N TYR A 142 -22.36 -1.17 14.94
CA TYR A 142 -21.46 -0.63 15.98
C TYR A 142 -21.27 0.90 15.93
N GLY A 143 -22.29 1.64 15.49
CA GLY A 143 -22.19 3.10 15.37
C GLY A 143 -21.33 3.62 14.22
N VAL A 144 -20.82 2.75 13.38
CA VAL A 144 -19.98 3.10 12.22
C VAL A 144 -20.63 2.55 10.95
N SER A 145 -20.72 3.39 9.92
CA SER A 145 -21.12 2.95 8.57
C SER A 145 -20.04 2.03 7.98
N PHE A 146 -20.42 0.79 7.61
CA PHE A 146 -19.45 -0.11 6.98
C PHE A 146 -19.35 0.19 5.48
N PRO A 147 -18.12 0.30 4.97
CA PRO A 147 -17.90 0.41 3.55
C PRO A 147 -18.47 -0.80 2.82
N SER A 148 -19.16 -0.54 1.73
CA SER A 148 -19.67 -1.58 0.88
C SER A 148 -18.56 -2.28 0.11
N ASN A 149 -18.87 -3.45 -0.46
CA ASN A 149 -18.00 -4.11 -1.42
C ASN A 149 -17.74 -3.25 -2.69
N ALA A 150 -18.44 -2.14 -2.89
CA ALA A 150 -18.22 -1.21 -4.00
C ALA A 150 -16.77 -0.69 -4.04
N LEU A 151 -16.13 -0.47 -2.89
CA LEU A 151 -14.71 -0.11 -2.83
C LEU A 151 -13.78 -1.24 -3.33
N VAL A 152 -14.17 -2.50 -3.13
CA VAL A 152 -13.44 -3.66 -3.68
C VAL A 152 -13.63 -3.73 -5.20
N TYR A 153 -14.84 -3.50 -5.70
CA TYR A 153 -15.13 -3.47 -7.14
C TYR A 153 -14.43 -2.29 -7.82
N TRP A 154 -14.38 -1.13 -7.17
CA TRP A 154 -13.56 0.01 -7.63
C TRP A 154 -12.09 -0.39 -7.78
N LYS A 155 -11.51 -1.07 -6.78
CA LYS A 155 -10.14 -1.57 -6.83
C LYS A 155 -9.91 -2.51 -8.03
N PHE A 156 -10.82 -3.46 -8.25
CA PHE A 156 -10.72 -4.37 -9.39
C PHE A 156 -10.80 -3.60 -10.72
N ALA A 157 -11.74 -2.67 -10.86
CA ALA A 157 -11.93 -1.89 -12.07
C ALA A 157 -10.69 -1.08 -12.46
N ILE A 158 -10.08 -0.35 -11.51
CA ILE A 158 -8.89 0.47 -11.81
C ILE A 158 -7.69 -0.39 -12.22
N TYR A 159 -7.50 -1.56 -11.61
CA TYR A 159 -6.37 -2.43 -11.96
C TYR A 159 -6.62 -3.24 -13.24
N ILE A 160 -7.87 -3.52 -13.61
CA ILE A 160 -8.19 -4.02 -14.96
C ILE A 160 -7.83 -2.96 -16.00
N VAL A 161 -8.23 -1.70 -15.80
CA VAL A 161 -7.85 -0.59 -16.70
C VAL A 161 -6.33 -0.46 -16.79
N THR A 162 -5.63 -0.57 -15.66
CA THR A 162 -4.17 -0.53 -15.61
C THR A 162 -3.56 -1.61 -16.51
N VAL A 163 -3.99 -2.86 -16.37
CA VAL A 163 -3.48 -3.99 -17.16
C VAL A 163 -3.79 -3.84 -18.64
N VAL A 164 -4.98 -3.36 -18.98
CA VAL A 164 -5.36 -3.06 -20.37
C VAL A 164 -4.40 -2.03 -20.97
N CYS A 165 -4.13 -0.93 -20.25
CA CYS A 165 -3.20 0.10 -20.72
C CYS A 165 -1.76 -0.43 -20.88
N VAL A 166 -1.27 -1.21 -19.91
CA VAL A 166 0.06 -1.83 -19.95
C VAL A 166 0.18 -2.78 -21.15
N TYR A 167 -0.86 -3.62 -21.38
CA TYR A 167 -0.91 -4.54 -22.51
C TYR A 167 -0.84 -3.80 -23.85
N TYR A 168 -1.67 -2.78 -24.04
CA TYR A 168 -1.69 -2.00 -25.29
C TYR A 168 -0.43 -1.18 -25.48
N THR A 169 0.18 -0.68 -24.43
CA THR A 169 1.52 -0.05 -24.47
C THR A 169 2.55 -1.04 -25.04
N GLY A 170 2.65 -2.26 -24.49
CA GLY A 170 3.54 -3.29 -25.01
C GLY A 170 3.21 -3.67 -26.48
N ARG A 171 1.93 -3.74 -26.85
CA ARG A 171 1.51 -4.01 -28.25
C ARG A 171 1.93 -2.91 -29.21
N LEU A 172 1.87 -1.65 -28.80
CA LEU A 172 2.34 -0.50 -29.60
C LEU A 172 3.87 -0.51 -29.77
N LEU A 173 4.60 -0.95 -28.75
CA LEU A 173 6.04 -1.20 -28.83
C LEU A 173 6.41 -2.41 -29.73
N GLY A 174 5.42 -3.10 -30.32
CA GLY A 174 5.62 -4.22 -31.22
C GLY A 174 5.80 -5.58 -30.55
N VAL A 175 5.60 -5.67 -29.23
CA VAL A 175 5.76 -6.92 -28.45
C VAL A 175 4.69 -7.95 -28.81
N HIS A 176 5.08 -9.22 -28.86
CA HIS A 176 4.15 -10.33 -29.12
C HIS A 176 3.09 -10.45 -28.02
N PRO A 177 1.80 -10.79 -28.35
CA PRO A 177 0.71 -10.85 -27.35
C PRO A 177 1.02 -11.67 -26.11
N TRP A 178 1.66 -12.84 -26.25
CA TRP A 178 2.04 -13.70 -25.15
C TRP A 178 3.01 -13.03 -24.18
N LEU A 179 4.05 -12.41 -24.70
CA LEU A 179 5.01 -11.69 -23.85
C LEU A 179 4.34 -10.48 -23.16
N CYS A 180 3.47 -9.75 -23.86
CA CYS A 180 2.69 -8.69 -23.22
C CYS A 180 1.86 -9.24 -22.06
N ALA A 181 1.15 -10.35 -22.24
CA ALA A 181 0.32 -10.93 -21.19
C ALA A 181 1.16 -11.42 -20.00
N VAL A 182 2.27 -12.12 -20.25
CA VAL A 182 3.19 -12.59 -19.20
C VAL A 182 3.73 -11.41 -18.39
N PHE A 183 4.18 -10.35 -19.04
CA PHE A 183 4.71 -9.18 -18.35
C PHE A 183 3.65 -8.30 -17.69
N CYS A 184 2.42 -8.29 -18.18
CA CYS A 184 1.28 -7.72 -17.46
C CYS A 184 1.00 -8.49 -16.16
N CYS A 185 0.96 -9.81 -16.20
CA CYS A 185 0.81 -10.64 -15.02
C CYS A 185 1.97 -10.41 -14.02
N PHE A 186 3.19 -10.32 -14.52
CA PHE A 186 4.37 -10.06 -13.70
C PHE A 186 4.36 -8.67 -13.06
N ALA A 187 3.88 -7.64 -13.78
CA ALA A 187 3.70 -6.29 -13.25
C ALA A 187 2.71 -6.28 -12.08
N MET A 188 1.56 -6.92 -12.23
CA MET A 188 0.56 -7.01 -11.15
C MET A 188 1.08 -7.80 -9.96
N PHE A 189 1.75 -8.92 -10.18
CA PHE A 189 2.35 -9.72 -9.12
C PHE A 189 3.42 -8.96 -8.35
N THR A 190 4.27 -8.20 -9.05
CA THR A 190 5.33 -7.39 -8.44
C THR A 190 4.75 -6.23 -7.62
N GLY A 191 3.66 -5.61 -8.07
CA GLY A 191 3.01 -4.50 -7.37
C GLY A 191 2.11 -4.89 -6.19
N ARG A 192 1.72 -6.16 -6.04
CA ARG A 192 0.57 -6.63 -5.22
C ARG A 192 0.51 -6.14 -3.78
N SER A 193 1.64 -5.90 -3.10
CA SER A 193 1.66 -5.41 -1.71
C SER A 193 1.25 -3.93 -1.56
N PHE A 194 1.11 -3.21 -2.67
CA PHE A 194 0.72 -1.81 -2.71
C PHE A 194 -0.55 -1.57 -3.54
N LEU A 195 -1.27 -2.66 -3.90
CA LEU A 195 -2.55 -2.58 -4.59
C LEU A 195 -3.70 -2.56 -3.57
N ASP A 196 -3.70 -1.58 -2.69
CA ASP A 196 -4.70 -1.39 -1.63
C ASP A 196 -5.80 -0.41 -2.04
N ILE A 197 -6.83 -0.30 -1.19
CA ILE A 197 -7.96 0.63 -1.39
C ILE A 197 -7.56 1.98 -0.81
N ARG A 198 -6.79 2.73 -1.58
CA ARG A 198 -6.38 4.10 -1.23
C ARG A 198 -6.15 4.97 -2.48
N PRO A 199 -6.05 6.31 -2.32
CA PRO A 199 -5.91 7.24 -3.45
C PRO A 199 -4.77 6.91 -4.41
N ALA A 200 -3.67 6.32 -3.92
CA ALA A 200 -2.53 5.90 -4.73
C ALA A 200 -2.89 4.91 -5.85
N GLY A 201 -4.00 4.16 -5.71
CA GLY A 201 -4.54 3.29 -6.76
C GLY A 201 -4.83 4.03 -8.06
N PHE A 202 -5.38 5.24 -7.98
CA PHE A 202 -5.57 6.10 -9.17
C PHE A 202 -4.25 6.46 -9.83
N SER A 203 -3.20 6.79 -9.06
CA SER A 203 -1.90 7.08 -9.66
C SER A 203 -1.29 5.88 -10.38
N ASN A 204 -1.44 4.67 -9.85
CA ASN A 204 -0.99 3.46 -10.54
C ASN A 204 -1.70 3.29 -11.89
N MET A 205 -3.01 3.49 -11.94
CA MET A 205 -3.79 3.45 -13.18
C MET A 205 -3.39 4.58 -14.14
N LEU A 206 -3.28 5.80 -13.64
CA LEU A 206 -3.02 6.98 -14.47
C LEU A 206 -1.60 7.00 -15.04
N VAL A 207 -0.61 6.41 -14.37
CA VAL A 207 0.72 6.14 -14.95
C VAL A 207 0.58 5.22 -16.16
N ALA A 208 -0.20 4.15 -16.08
CA ALA A 208 -0.43 3.24 -17.21
C ALA A 208 -1.14 3.93 -18.37
N VAL A 209 -2.17 4.74 -18.08
CA VAL A 209 -2.89 5.55 -19.09
C VAL A 209 -1.94 6.54 -19.75
N PHE A 210 -1.12 7.22 -18.96
CA PHE A 210 -0.18 8.22 -19.46
C PHE A 210 0.88 7.59 -20.38
N LEU A 211 1.44 6.45 -19.98
CA LEU A 211 2.37 5.68 -20.83
C LEU A 211 1.72 5.23 -22.14
N LEU A 212 0.46 4.81 -22.08
CA LEU A 212 -0.29 4.47 -23.29
C LEU A 212 -0.47 5.69 -24.23
N ILE A 213 -0.76 6.87 -23.67
CA ILE A 213 -0.87 8.12 -24.46
C ILE A 213 0.47 8.44 -25.13
N LEU A 214 1.59 8.35 -24.39
CA LEU A 214 2.92 8.58 -24.95
C LEU A 214 3.23 7.58 -26.09
N ALA A 215 2.91 6.31 -25.90
CA ALA A 215 3.04 5.29 -26.94
C ALA A 215 2.13 5.55 -28.15
N LEU A 216 0.86 5.94 -27.94
CA LEU A 216 -0.05 6.32 -29.03
C LEU A 216 0.46 7.54 -29.80
N THR A 217 0.99 8.54 -29.09
CA THR A 217 1.61 9.73 -29.68
C THR A 217 2.79 9.35 -30.57
N THR A 218 3.63 8.41 -30.12
CA THR A 218 4.83 7.97 -30.83
C THR A 218 4.50 7.07 -32.03
N TYR A 219 3.56 6.12 -31.89
CA TYR A 219 3.36 5.04 -32.85
C TYR A 219 2.08 5.15 -33.69
N ARG A 220 1.19 6.11 -33.37
CA ARG A 220 -0.07 6.28 -34.11
C ARG A 220 -0.23 7.69 -34.63
N ASN A 221 -0.51 8.66 -33.77
CA ASN A 221 -0.72 10.06 -34.15
C ASN A 221 -0.28 10.99 -33.04
N VAL A 222 0.52 12.00 -33.39
CA VAL A 222 1.02 13.01 -32.45
C VAL A 222 -0.07 13.77 -31.70
N LEU A 223 -1.28 13.85 -32.25
CA LEU A 223 -2.41 14.54 -31.60
C LEU A 223 -2.92 13.82 -30.35
N TYR A 224 -2.63 12.52 -30.16
CA TYR A 224 -2.98 11.83 -28.90
C TYR A 224 -2.34 12.47 -27.67
N ILE A 225 -1.24 13.23 -27.84
CA ILE A 225 -0.61 13.90 -26.72
C ILE A 225 -1.54 14.86 -25.98
N TRP A 226 -2.52 15.45 -26.67
CA TRP A 226 -3.46 16.39 -26.03
C TRP A 226 -4.37 15.72 -25.00
N LEU A 227 -4.47 14.40 -24.97
CA LEU A 227 -5.17 13.65 -23.91
C LEU A 227 -4.50 13.78 -22.55
N ILE A 228 -3.19 14.20 -22.51
CA ILE A 228 -2.55 14.43 -21.21
C ILE A 228 -3.22 15.56 -20.43
N VAL A 229 -3.84 16.55 -21.09
CA VAL A 229 -4.45 17.70 -20.42
C VAL A 229 -5.61 17.25 -19.51
N PRO A 230 -6.69 16.62 -20.01
CA PRO A 230 -7.79 16.15 -19.16
C PRO A 230 -7.33 15.05 -18.17
N VAL A 231 -6.39 14.19 -18.57
CA VAL A 231 -5.85 13.16 -17.68
C VAL A 231 -5.11 13.79 -16.51
N THR A 232 -4.30 14.83 -16.72
CA THR A 232 -3.55 15.49 -15.66
C THR A 232 -4.46 16.32 -14.74
N VAL A 233 -5.49 16.97 -15.30
CA VAL A 233 -6.54 17.65 -14.52
C VAL A 233 -7.27 16.65 -13.60
N PHE A 234 -7.67 15.50 -14.11
CA PHE A 234 -8.24 14.47 -13.26
C PHE A 234 -7.25 13.98 -12.19
N TRP A 235 -6.00 13.73 -12.61
CA TRP A 235 -4.97 13.21 -11.71
C TRP A 235 -4.64 14.13 -10.55
N CYS A 236 -4.49 15.43 -10.78
CA CYS A 236 -4.15 16.41 -9.74
C CYS A 236 -5.26 16.61 -8.68
N ASN A 237 -6.47 16.14 -8.96
CA ASN A 237 -7.60 16.16 -8.02
C ASN A 237 -7.81 14.82 -7.28
N VAL A 238 -7.38 13.70 -7.87
CA VAL A 238 -7.54 12.38 -7.23
C VAL A 238 -6.34 11.94 -6.40
N HIS A 239 -5.10 12.41 -6.73
CA HIS A 239 -3.91 12.05 -5.96
C HIS A 239 -2.72 12.96 -6.25
N GLY A 240 -1.97 13.32 -5.20
CA GLY A 240 -0.75 14.13 -5.30
C GLY A 240 0.37 13.56 -6.20
N GLY A 241 0.25 12.30 -6.63
CA GLY A 241 1.16 11.66 -7.59
C GLY A 241 1.07 12.18 -9.04
N TYR A 242 0.24 13.16 -9.35
CA TYR A 242 0.16 13.78 -10.69
C TYR A 242 1.50 14.32 -11.19
N ILE A 243 2.43 14.61 -10.28
CA ILE A 243 3.79 15.06 -10.63
C ILE A 243 4.54 14.03 -11.49
N TYR A 244 4.19 12.74 -11.41
CA TYR A 244 4.80 11.68 -12.23
C TYR A 244 4.54 11.90 -13.73
N ALA A 245 3.42 12.56 -14.10
CA ALA A 245 3.15 12.95 -15.48
C ALA A 245 4.27 13.88 -16.00
N PHE A 246 4.60 14.92 -15.24
CA PHE A 246 5.67 15.86 -15.61
C PHE A 246 7.05 15.22 -15.57
N ILE A 247 7.32 14.36 -14.57
CA ILE A 247 8.56 13.58 -14.50
C ILE A 247 8.75 12.68 -15.73
N MET A 248 7.68 12.09 -16.28
CA MET A 248 7.74 11.30 -17.51
C MET A 248 7.85 12.16 -18.78
N LEU A 249 7.26 13.37 -18.78
CA LEU A 249 7.35 14.29 -19.93
C LEU A 249 8.75 14.84 -20.11
N VAL A 250 9.52 15.07 -19.05
CA VAL A 250 10.89 15.60 -19.16
C VAL A 250 11.77 14.73 -20.08
N PRO A 251 11.98 13.43 -19.83
CA PRO A 251 12.75 12.58 -20.75
C PRO A 251 12.06 12.41 -22.11
N PHE A 252 10.72 12.39 -22.17
CA PHE A 252 10.00 12.25 -23.43
C PHE A 252 10.24 13.46 -24.35
N ILE A 253 10.06 14.67 -23.86
CA ILE A 253 10.28 15.91 -24.63
C ILE A 253 11.76 16.06 -24.96
N GLY A 254 12.64 15.96 -23.96
CA GLY A 254 14.08 16.20 -24.11
C GLY A 254 14.72 15.27 -25.13
N LEU A 255 14.45 13.96 -25.04
CA LEU A 255 15.05 13.00 -25.97
C LEU A 255 14.45 13.10 -27.38
N HIS A 256 13.16 13.36 -27.53
CA HIS A 256 12.59 13.62 -28.85
C HIS A 256 13.09 14.94 -29.45
N LEU A 257 13.36 15.95 -28.65
CA LEU A 257 14.02 17.19 -29.11
C LEU A 257 15.42 16.86 -29.68
N PHE A 258 16.26 16.15 -28.93
CA PHE A 258 17.59 15.74 -29.40
C PHE A 258 17.54 14.83 -30.62
N THR A 259 16.58 13.91 -30.72
CA THR A 259 16.45 13.07 -31.91
C THR A 259 16.08 13.84 -33.18
N ASN A 260 15.40 14.98 -33.05
CA ASN A 260 14.99 15.81 -34.17
C ASN A 260 16.03 16.85 -34.57
N CYS A 261 16.92 17.29 -33.70
CA CYS A 261 18.05 18.18 -34.05
C CYS A 261 19.01 17.51 -35.04
N ASN A 262 19.77 18.25 -35.82
CA ASN A 262 20.81 17.68 -36.63
C ASN A 262 21.94 17.10 -35.73
N LYS A 263 22.81 16.24 -36.28
CA LYS A 263 23.83 15.52 -35.51
C LYS A 263 24.76 16.47 -34.73
N LYS A 264 25.18 17.59 -35.33
CA LYS A 264 26.06 18.58 -34.70
C LYS A 264 25.37 19.27 -33.51
N TRP A 265 24.13 19.74 -33.69
CA TRP A 265 23.38 20.37 -32.60
C TRP A 265 22.96 19.38 -31.50
N THR A 266 22.65 18.13 -31.84
CA THR A 266 22.42 17.08 -30.86
C THR A 266 23.62 16.90 -29.93
N ALA A 267 24.82 16.74 -30.50
CA ALA A 267 26.06 16.61 -29.73
C ALA A 267 26.30 17.82 -28.82
N ILE A 268 26.20 19.04 -29.38
CA ILE A 268 26.43 20.29 -28.63
C ILE A 268 25.44 20.43 -27.49
N LEU A 269 24.12 20.37 -27.77
CA LEU A 269 23.08 20.60 -26.77
C LEU A 269 23.08 19.53 -25.70
N TYR A 270 23.27 18.27 -26.10
CA TYR A 270 23.30 17.19 -25.10
C TYR A 270 24.48 17.33 -24.16
N ASN A 271 25.69 17.59 -24.69
CA ASN A 271 26.89 17.72 -23.86
C ASN A 271 26.83 18.96 -22.95
N ILE A 272 26.30 20.09 -23.42
CA ILE A 272 26.16 21.30 -22.60
C ILE A 272 25.14 21.08 -21.47
N THR A 273 24.11 20.24 -21.65
CA THR A 273 23.09 20.02 -20.63
C THR A 273 23.43 18.85 -19.71
N ALA A 274 23.86 17.72 -20.29
CA ALA A 274 24.05 16.47 -19.55
C ALA A 274 25.31 16.47 -18.67
N TRP A 275 26.42 16.99 -19.15
CA TRP A 275 27.67 17.00 -18.37
C TRP A 275 27.67 17.93 -17.15
N PRO A 276 27.18 19.16 -17.23
CA PRO A 276 27.02 20.01 -16.04
C PRO A 276 26.06 19.39 -15.02
N PHE A 277 24.97 18.78 -15.50
CA PHE A 277 24.03 18.11 -14.60
C PHE A 277 24.65 16.87 -13.94
N LEU A 278 25.40 16.06 -14.66
CA LEU A 278 26.15 14.93 -14.11
C LEU A 278 27.19 15.40 -13.08
N PHE A 279 27.94 16.48 -13.38
CA PHE A 279 28.88 17.07 -12.43
C PHE A 279 28.19 17.54 -11.16
N PHE A 280 27.05 18.23 -11.28
CA PHE A 280 26.24 18.65 -10.13
C PHE A 280 25.77 17.45 -9.29
N VAL A 281 25.31 16.37 -9.91
CA VAL A 281 24.91 15.14 -9.19
C VAL A 281 26.10 14.52 -8.46
N LEU A 282 27.24 14.39 -9.13
CA LEU A 282 28.46 13.82 -8.54
C LEU A 282 29.01 14.67 -7.39
N SER A 283 28.96 16.00 -7.51
CA SER A 283 29.42 16.91 -6.46
C SER A 283 28.56 16.86 -5.18
N ARG A 284 27.26 16.56 -5.34
CA ARG A 284 26.32 16.47 -4.21
C ARG A 284 26.25 15.08 -3.58
N ALA A 285 26.28 14.04 -4.37
CA ALA A 285 26.04 12.67 -3.92
C ALA A 285 27.31 11.81 -3.85
N GLY A 286 28.44 12.30 -4.31
CA GLY A 286 29.70 11.55 -4.42
C GLY A 286 29.61 10.39 -5.44
N LEU A 287 30.70 9.64 -5.55
CA LEU A 287 30.75 8.46 -6.41
C LEU A 287 30.20 7.23 -5.66
N THR A 288 28.88 7.13 -5.65
CA THR A 288 28.15 5.96 -5.12
C THR A 288 27.75 5.03 -6.27
N PHE A 289 27.37 3.78 -5.97
CA PHE A 289 26.89 2.84 -7.00
C PHE A 289 25.75 3.40 -7.88
N PRO A 290 24.71 4.07 -7.33
CA PRO A 290 23.68 4.72 -8.16
C PRO A 290 24.23 5.84 -9.06
N THR A 291 25.14 6.68 -8.56
CA THR A 291 25.72 7.77 -9.35
C THR A 291 26.66 7.25 -10.43
N PHE A 292 27.35 6.15 -10.19
CA PHE A 292 28.15 5.44 -11.18
C PHE A 292 27.27 4.90 -12.32
N LEU A 293 26.16 4.22 -12.00
CA LEU A 293 25.19 3.78 -13.01
C LEU A 293 24.59 4.95 -13.80
N PHE A 294 24.29 6.04 -13.13
CA PHE A 294 23.80 7.25 -13.78
C PHE A 294 24.85 7.84 -14.75
N SER A 295 26.13 7.86 -14.38
CA SER A 295 27.22 8.30 -15.25
C SER A 295 27.34 7.44 -16.51
N ILE A 296 27.25 6.11 -16.36
CA ILE A 296 27.19 5.18 -17.49
C ILE A 296 25.99 5.48 -18.39
N LEU A 297 24.82 5.72 -17.81
CA LEU A 297 23.62 6.04 -18.59
C LEU A 297 23.79 7.31 -19.40
N VAL A 298 24.38 8.38 -18.83
CA VAL A 298 24.66 9.63 -19.54
C VAL A 298 25.57 9.39 -20.73
N ILE A 299 26.67 8.63 -20.55
CA ILE A 299 27.60 8.30 -21.62
C ILE A 299 26.95 7.44 -22.73
N VAL A 300 26.19 6.43 -22.34
CA VAL A 300 25.49 5.56 -23.30
C VAL A 300 24.44 6.36 -24.09
N LEU A 301 23.73 7.27 -23.47
CA LEU A 301 22.77 8.14 -24.16
C LEU A 301 23.48 9.07 -25.15
N ASP A 302 24.63 9.64 -24.80
CA ASP A 302 25.43 10.44 -25.74
C ASP A 302 25.84 9.64 -26.99
N ILE A 303 26.38 8.44 -26.77
CA ILE A 303 26.74 7.55 -27.87
C ILE A 303 25.52 7.23 -28.75
N LEU A 304 24.38 6.89 -28.17
CA LEU A 304 23.17 6.55 -28.92
C LEU A 304 22.63 7.76 -29.71
N LEU A 305 22.58 8.92 -29.10
CA LEU A 305 22.05 10.13 -29.69
C LEU A 305 22.95 10.65 -30.82
N VAL A 306 24.28 10.53 -30.70
CA VAL A 306 25.24 11.05 -31.69
C VAL A 306 25.53 10.04 -32.80
N PHE A 307 25.80 8.78 -32.46
CA PHE A 307 26.28 7.77 -33.45
C PHE A 307 25.15 6.92 -34.05
N TYR A 308 24.06 6.66 -33.29
CA TYR A 308 22.97 5.77 -33.70
C TYR A 308 21.67 6.50 -34.02
N LYS A 309 21.73 7.81 -34.26
CA LYS A 309 20.55 8.67 -34.47
C LYS A 309 19.54 8.16 -35.50
N LYS A 310 20.00 7.59 -36.62
CA LYS A 310 19.12 7.03 -37.66
C LYS A 310 18.26 5.85 -37.19
N ASN A 311 18.70 5.17 -36.14
CA ASN A 311 18.03 3.99 -35.57
C ASN A 311 17.09 4.33 -34.43
N LEU A 312 16.98 5.63 -34.08
CA LEU A 312 16.13 6.08 -32.95
C LEU A 312 14.72 6.39 -33.43
N VAL A 313 13.76 6.16 -32.55
CA VAL A 313 12.38 6.60 -32.73
C VAL A 313 12.31 8.11 -32.60
N SER A 314 11.58 8.78 -33.48
CA SER A 314 11.37 10.22 -33.47
C SER A 314 9.93 10.55 -33.82
N ILE A 315 9.33 11.51 -33.09
CA ILE A 315 7.97 12.03 -33.38
C ILE A 315 7.96 13.23 -34.33
N GLY A 316 9.14 13.65 -34.81
CA GLY A 316 9.32 14.80 -35.69
C GLY A 316 9.07 16.15 -34.95
N TRP A 317 9.42 17.27 -35.57
CA TRP A 317 9.27 18.60 -35.00
C TRP A 317 7.81 18.92 -34.63
N LYS A 318 6.86 18.54 -35.52
CA LYS A 318 5.42 18.69 -35.25
C LYS A 318 5.02 18.02 -33.94
N GLY A 319 5.49 16.79 -33.70
CA GLY A 319 5.23 16.04 -32.45
C GLY A 319 5.85 16.73 -31.22
N VAL A 320 7.08 17.25 -31.34
CA VAL A 320 7.73 17.99 -30.24
C VAL A 320 6.96 19.25 -29.88
N TYR A 321 6.55 20.06 -30.86
CA TYR A 321 5.75 21.27 -30.61
C TYR A 321 4.43 20.97 -29.94
N HIS A 322 3.66 19.97 -30.46
CA HIS A 322 2.42 19.56 -29.82
C HIS A 322 2.64 19.06 -28.39
N THR A 323 3.74 18.33 -28.13
CA THR A 323 4.05 17.81 -26.79
C THR A 323 4.38 18.95 -25.81
N ILE A 324 5.17 19.92 -26.23
CA ILE A 324 5.49 21.10 -25.40
C ILE A 324 4.22 21.90 -25.13
N ALA A 325 3.42 22.18 -26.15
CA ALA A 325 2.16 22.91 -25.98
C ALA A 325 1.18 22.16 -25.08
N ALA A 326 1.01 20.86 -25.24
CA ALA A 326 0.15 20.05 -24.39
C ALA A 326 0.66 19.98 -22.95
N ALA A 327 2.00 19.90 -22.74
CA ALA A 327 2.61 19.93 -21.40
C ALA A 327 2.37 21.28 -20.71
N ALA A 328 2.54 22.38 -21.43
CA ALA A 328 2.25 23.72 -20.91
C ALA A 328 0.76 23.89 -20.57
N ALA A 329 -0.12 23.44 -21.46
CA ALA A 329 -1.57 23.46 -21.22
C ALA A 329 -1.95 22.60 -19.99
N ALA A 330 -1.36 21.41 -19.85
CA ALA A 330 -1.58 20.54 -18.70
C ALA A 330 -1.11 21.19 -17.40
N PHE A 331 0.06 21.83 -17.42
CA PHE A 331 0.58 22.56 -16.25
C PHE A 331 -0.35 23.70 -15.83
N VAL A 332 -0.77 24.53 -16.76
CA VAL A 332 -1.73 25.64 -16.49
C VAL A 332 -3.05 25.07 -15.99
N ALA A 333 -3.58 24.02 -16.62
CA ALA A 333 -4.83 23.41 -16.25
C ALA A 333 -4.80 22.79 -14.82
N THR A 334 -3.68 22.24 -14.37
CA THR A 334 -3.54 21.74 -12.98
C THR A 334 -3.67 22.84 -11.93
N VAL A 335 -3.25 24.08 -12.26
CA VAL A 335 -3.42 25.23 -11.37
C VAL A 335 -4.86 25.75 -11.42
N LEU A 336 -5.47 25.84 -12.60
CA LEU A 336 -6.80 26.43 -12.77
C LEU A 336 -7.92 25.53 -12.25
N PHE A 337 -7.81 24.22 -12.46
CA PHE A 337 -8.86 23.23 -12.17
C PHE A 337 -8.63 22.41 -10.90
N ASN A 338 -7.79 22.92 -9.97
CA ASN A 338 -7.60 22.34 -8.64
C ASN A 338 -8.00 23.35 -7.58
N PRO A 339 -8.75 22.98 -6.51
CA PRO A 339 -9.21 23.93 -5.48
C PRO A 339 -8.08 24.62 -4.69
N PHE A 340 -6.87 24.04 -4.70
CA PHE A 340 -5.70 24.60 -4.01
C PHE A 340 -4.77 25.38 -4.95
N HIS A 341 -5.10 25.51 -6.22
CA HIS A 341 -4.41 26.31 -7.23
C HIS A 341 -2.88 26.16 -7.20
N LEU A 342 -2.13 27.25 -6.98
CA LEU A 342 -0.67 27.25 -6.93
C LEU A 342 -0.11 26.40 -5.78
N THR A 343 -0.82 26.33 -4.66
CA THR A 343 -0.39 25.51 -3.52
C THR A 343 -0.34 24.04 -3.86
N ASN A 344 -1.19 23.55 -4.77
CA ASN A 344 -1.12 22.17 -5.21
C ASN A 344 0.25 21.80 -5.77
N LEU A 345 0.90 22.72 -6.50
CA LEU A 345 2.26 22.51 -7.04
C LEU A 345 3.32 22.58 -5.95
N THR A 346 3.32 23.65 -5.13
CA THR A 346 4.33 23.86 -4.09
C THR A 346 4.27 22.82 -3.00
N HIS A 347 3.08 22.38 -2.60
CA HIS A 347 2.86 21.36 -1.59
C HIS A 347 3.50 20.02 -1.96
N THR A 348 3.49 19.65 -3.25
CA THR A 348 4.15 18.44 -3.73
C THR A 348 5.66 18.44 -3.45
N PHE A 349 6.31 19.59 -3.56
CA PHE A 349 7.74 19.73 -3.20
C PHE A 349 7.92 19.69 -1.69
N VAL A 350 7.07 20.36 -0.92
CA VAL A 350 7.14 20.37 0.54
C VAL A 350 7.07 18.94 1.11
N ILE A 351 6.11 18.13 0.66
CA ILE A 351 5.94 16.77 1.17
C ILE A 351 6.93 15.74 0.60
N SER A 352 7.67 16.06 -0.48
CA SER A 352 8.54 15.10 -1.17
C SER A 352 10.03 15.36 -0.97
N VAL A 353 10.46 16.63 -0.97
CA VAL A 353 11.88 17.01 -1.12
C VAL A 353 12.41 17.85 0.05
N SER A 354 11.55 18.56 0.77
CA SER A 354 11.95 19.46 1.86
C SER A 354 12.64 18.71 3.03
N GLU A 355 13.29 19.43 3.92
CA GLU A 355 13.81 18.92 5.18
C GLU A 355 12.70 18.30 6.04
N HIS A 356 11.51 18.89 6.00
CA HIS A 356 10.31 18.33 6.61
C HIS A 356 10.04 16.89 6.12
N ALA A 357 10.08 16.66 4.79
CA ALA A 357 9.90 15.33 4.22
C ALA A 357 10.99 14.33 4.63
N ALA A 358 12.21 14.79 4.91
CA ALA A 358 13.32 13.90 5.27
C ALA A 358 13.07 13.12 6.57
N ARG A 359 12.35 13.69 7.54
CA ARG A 359 12.02 13.04 8.81
C ARG A 359 11.01 11.90 8.62
N TRP A 360 10.05 12.09 7.70
CA TRP A 360 9.03 11.09 7.40
C TRP A 360 9.56 9.89 6.59
N ARG A 361 10.75 9.97 6.01
CA ARG A 361 11.40 8.86 5.28
C ARG A 361 11.72 7.64 6.13
N LYS A 362 11.62 7.75 7.45
CA LYS A 362 11.75 6.61 8.38
C LYS A 362 10.53 5.68 8.38
N ILE A 363 9.40 6.12 7.79
CA ILE A 363 8.19 5.31 7.67
C ILE A 363 8.44 4.15 6.72
N HIS A 364 7.92 2.97 7.06
CA HIS A 364 8.14 1.72 6.34
C HIS A 364 7.98 1.81 4.81
N GLU A 365 6.99 2.55 4.31
CA GLU A 365 6.73 2.68 2.87
C GLU A 365 7.79 3.49 2.11
N TRP A 366 8.51 4.39 2.79
CA TRP A 366 9.53 5.24 2.21
C TRP A 366 10.93 4.62 2.22
N LEU A 367 11.12 3.51 2.94
CA LEU A 367 12.39 2.81 2.97
C LEU A 367 12.79 2.28 1.59
N PRO A 368 14.06 2.06 1.29
CA PRO A 368 14.52 1.46 0.05
C PRO A 368 13.87 0.10 -0.23
N ALA A 369 13.65 -0.23 -1.51
CA ALA A 369 13.03 -1.52 -1.88
C ALA A 369 13.82 -2.73 -1.38
N PHE A 370 15.14 -2.62 -1.31
CA PHE A 370 16.08 -3.68 -0.91
C PHE A 370 16.58 -3.54 0.53
N ASP A 371 15.77 -2.93 1.39
CA ASP A 371 16.02 -3.02 2.84
C ASP A 371 15.58 -4.40 3.35
N TRP A 372 16.56 -5.29 3.51
CA TRP A 372 16.34 -6.67 3.93
C TRP A 372 16.19 -6.84 5.44
N THR A 373 16.42 -5.79 6.22
CA THR A 373 16.18 -5.80 7.68
C THR A 373 14.68 -5.79 7.97
N ASN A 374 13.91 -5.13 7.10
CA ASN A 374 12.45 -5.07 7.18
C ASN A 374 11.83 -5.21 5.77
N PRO A 375 11.89 -6.41 5.15
CA PRO A 375 11.50 -6.58 3.76
C PRO A 375 9.98 -6.49 3.57
N VAL A 376 9.57 -5.86 2.47
CA VAL A 376 8.19 -5.91 1.98
C VAL A 376 7.97 -7.17 1.13
N GLY A 377 6.75 -7.72 1.13
CA GLY A 377 6.43 -8.97 0.42
C GLY A 377 6.70 -8.94 -1.11
N THR A 378 6.83 -7.76 -1.70
CA THR A 378 7.15 -7.55 -3.13
C THR A 378 8.63 -7.25 -3.40
N ALA A 379 9.50 -7.19 -2.40
CA ALA A 379 10.93 -6.91 -2.59
C ALA A 379 11.62 -7.97 -3.46
N LYS A 380 11.33 -9.26 -3.22
CA LYS A 380 11.89 -10.37 -4.03
C LYS A 380 11.42 -10.35 -5.49
N PRO A 381 10.11 -10.27 -5.80
CA PRO A 381 9.64 -10.12 -7.18
C PRO A 381 10.22 -8.88 -7.87
N PHE A 382 10.36 -7.76 -7.18
CA PHE A 382 10.97 -6.56 -7.72
C PHE A 382 12.46 -6.77 -8.02
N LEU A 383 13.21 -7.48 -7.17
CA LEU A 383 14.61 -7.85 -7.44
C LEU A 383 14.73 -8.72 -8.69
N VAL A 384 13.83 -9.72 -8.84
CA VAL A 384 13.79 -10.55 -10.07
C VAL A 384 13.53 -9.69 -11.30
N MET A 385 12.57 -8.75 -11.22
CA MET A 385 12.29 -7.80 -12.30
C MET A 385 13.51 -6.95 -12.65
N PHE A 386 14.21 -6.43 -11.65
CA PHE A 386 15.41 -5.62 -11.80
C PHE A 386 16.55 -6.40 -12.49
N ILE A 387 16.84 -7.61 -12.02
CA ILE A 387 17.87 -8.48 -12.59
C ILE A 387 17.51 -8.87 -14.04
N LEU A 388 16.27 -9.33 -14.25
CA LEU A 388 15.79 -9.72 -15.58
C LEU A 388 15.83 -8.55 -16.56
N GLY A 389 15.38 -7.37 -16.13
CA GLY A 389 15.40 -6.16 -16.94
C GLY A 389 16.82 -5.72 -17.31
N SER A 390 17.73 -5.72 -16.35
CA SER A 390 19.14 -5.38 -16.58
C SER A 390 19.83 -6.37 -17.53
N ALA A 391 19.62 -7.67 -17.31
CA ALA A 391 20.18 -8.72 -18.18
C ALA A 391 19.59 -8.66 -19.60
N ALA A 392 18.25 -8.52 -19.71
CA ALA A 392 17.58 -8.38 -21.01
C ALA A 392 18.08 -7.15 -21.77
N PHE A 393 18.23 -6.01 -21.11
CA PHE A 393 18.77 -4.79 -21.72
C PHE A 393 20.22 -4.99 -22.21
N ALA A 394 21.09 -5.56 -21.37
CA ALA A 394 22.50 -5.78 -21.73
C ALA A 394 22.63 -6.71 -22.94
N VAL A 395 21.96 -7.87 -22.92
CA VAL A 395 21.99 -8.83 -24.03
C VAL A 395 21.35 -8.24 -25.29
N TRP A 396 20.22 -7.55 -25.18
CA TRP A 396 19.55 -6.86 -26.27
C TRP A 396 20.46 -5.83 -26.92
N ALA A 397 21.12 -4.97 -26.14
CA ALA A 397 22.02 -3.96 -26.66
C ALA A 397 23.20 -4.59 -27.41
N ILE A 398 23.86 -5.61 -26.86
CA ILE A 398 24.97 -6.31 -27.48
C ILE A 398 24.53 -6.97 -28.81
N VAL A 399 23.42 -7.68 -28.80
CA VAL A 399 22.93 -8.36 -30.03
C VAL A 399 22.53 -7.34 -31.09
N LEU A 400 21.83 -6.28 -30.72
CA LEU A 400 21.40 -5.24 -31.67
C LEU A 400 22.57 -4.55 -32.30
N LEU A 401 23.59 -4.17 -31.53
CA LEU A 401 24.81 -3.53 -32.06
C LEU A 401 25.64 -4.46 -32.97
N LYS A 402 25.85 -5.71 -32.54
CA LYS A 402 26.63 -6.69 -33.35
C LYS A 402 25.89 -7.09 -34.61
N THR A 403 24.61 -7.33 -34.58
CA THR A 403 23.85 -7.79 -35.73
C THR A 403 23.63 -6.65 -36.74
N SER A 404 23.29 -5.45 -36.28
CA SER A 404 23.14 -4.28 -37.14
C SER A 404 24.42 -3.95 -37.93
N THR A 405 25.59 -4.03 -37.29
CA THR A 405 26.87 -3.74 -37.94
C THR A 405 27.34 -4.85 -38.92
N SER A 406 27.17 -6.12 -38.54
CA SER A 406 27.62 -7.24 -39.37
C SER A 406 26.76 -7.45 -40.61
N ILE A 407 25.45 -7.35 -40.48
CA ILE A 407 24.52 -7.49 -41.61
C ILE A 407 24.58 -6.27 -42.52
N GLY A 408 24.67 -5.06 -41.97
CA GLY A 408 24.80 -3.84 -42.77
C GLY A 408 26.07 -3.79 -43.66
N ARG A 409 27.18 -4.44 -43.23
CA ARG A 409 28.37 -4.63 -44.08
C ARG A 409 28.16 -5.66 -45.18
N GLN A 410 27.39 -6.74 -44.92
CA GLN A 410 27.15 -7.80 -45.91
C GLN A 410 26.07 -7.44 -46.92
N THR A 411 25.02 -6.70 -46.50
CA THR A 411 23.98 -6.23 -47.45
C THR A 411 24.49 -5.17 -48.40
N LYS A 412 25.44 -4.31 -48.00
CA LYS A 412 26.11 -3.38 -48.95
C LYS A 412 26.97 -4.09 -49.99
N ARG A 413 27.44 -5.32 -49.70
CA ARG A 413 28.26 -6.12 -50.65
C ARG A 413 27.45 -7.00 -51.58
N LYS A 414 26.21 -7.32 -51.31
CA LYS A 414 25.34 -8.21 -52.12
C LYS A 414 24.00 -7.53 -52.39
N LYS A 415 23.81 -7.06 -53.61
CA LYS A 415 22.60 -6.38 -54.11
C LYS A 415 21.29 -7.22 -54.11
N ASN A 416 21.35 -8.53 -53.85
CA ASN A 416 20.24 -9.49 -54.04
C ASN A 416 19.72 -10.14 -52.74
N ILE A 417 19.73 -9.46 -51.61
CA ILE A 417 19.13 -9.99 -50.37
C ILE A 417 17.70 -9.42 -50.25
N SER A 418 16.67 -10.29 -50.31
CA SER A 418 15.30 -9.90 -50.02
C SER A 418 15.19 -9.51 -48.52
N GLU A 419 14.99 -8.24 -48.23
CA GLU A 419 14.84 -7.72 -46.89
C GLU A 419 13.42 -7.96 -46.41
N GLY A 420 13.15 -9.09 -45.73
CA GLY A 420 11.89 -9.40 -45.06
C GLY A 420 11.81 -8.96 -43.60
N TYR A 421 12.94 -8.53 -43.02
CA TYR A 421 12.97 -8.11 -41.59
C TYR A 421 13.72 -6.77 -41.46
N GLN A 422 13.04 -5.79 -40.91
CA GLN A 422 13.64 -4.51 -40.58
C GLN A 422 14.02 -4.50 -39.09
N TRP A 423 15.26 -4.05 -38.82
CA TRP A 423 15.69 -3.90 -37.43
C TRP A 423 14.83 -2.85 -36.74
N PRO A 424 14.36 -3.16 -35.47
CA PRO A 424 13.51 -2.24 -34.73
C PRO A 424 14.28 -0.96 -34.41
N LYS A 425 13.59 0.15 -34.50
CA LYS A 425 14.11 1.42 -33.98
C LYS A 425 14.14 1.40 -32.47
N ILE A 426 15.11 2.11 -31.90
CA ILE A 426 15.30 2.21 -30.45
C ILE A 426 14.45 3.36 -29.91
N ASP A 427 13.50 3.07 -29.00
CA ASP A 427 12.67 4.06 -28.32
C ASP A 427 13.32 4.45 -26.99
N ILE A 428 14.29 5.38 -27.04
CA ILE A 428 15.01 5.83 -25.85
C ILE A 428 14.10 6.51 -24.84
N PRO A 429 13.13 7.38 -25.22
CA PRO A 429 12.22 7.99 -24.24
C PRO A 429 11.49 6.99 -23.34
N ILE A 430 10.89 5.97 -23.93
CA ILE A 430 10.16 4.94 -23.16
C ILE A 430 11.12 4.10 -22.30
N ILE A 431 12.30 3.76 -22.84
CA ILE A 431 13.35 3.03 -22.10
C ILE A 431 13.79 3.85 -20.88
N LEU A 432 14.02 5.15 -21.04
CA LEU A 432 14.47 6.00 -19.94
C LEU A 432 13.36 6.23 -18.90
N ILE A 433 12.11 6.34 -19.30
CA ILE A 433 10.96 6.39 -18.37
C ILE A 433 10.93 5.10 -17.53
N GLY A 434 11.07 3.91 -18.15
CA GLY A 434 11.16 2.64 -17.44
C GLY A 434 12.33 2.59 -16.44
N ALA A 435 13.52 3.02 -16.85
CA ALA A 435 14.69 3.07 -16.00
C ALA A 435 14.53 4.05 -14.82
N LEU A 436 13.95 5.24 -15.07
CA LEU A 436 13.69 6.24 -14.06
C LEU A 436 12.72 5.72 -12.98
N THR A 437 11.65 5.03 -13.38
CA THR A 437 10.69 4.45 -12.43
C THR A 437 11.30 3.31 -11.61
N ILE A 438 12.18 2.50 -12.20
CA ILE A 438 12.98 1.51 -11.45
C ILE A 438 13.86 2.20 -10.41
N TYR A 439 14.58 3.27 -10.79
CA TYR A 439 15.41 4.04 -9.86
C TYR A 439 14.59 4.59 -8.69
N MET A 440 13.42 5.18 -8.97
CA MET A 440 12.50 5.65 -7.93
C MET A 440 12.10 4.52 -6.96
N ALA A 441 11.80 3.33 -7.48
CA ALA A 441 11.42 2.18 -6.67
C ALA A 441 12.59 1.63 -5.83
N VAL A 442 13.81 1.64 -6.36
CA VAL A 442 15.02 1.28 -5.58
C VAL A 442 15.19 2.22 -4.39
N ARG A 443 14.96 3.52 -4.58
CA ARG A 443 15.07 4.55 -3.54
C ARG A 443 13.92 4.51 -2.52
N SER A 444 12.71 4.12 -2.94
CA SER A 444 11.55 4.00 -2.06
C SER A 444 10.59 2.93 -2.56
N ARG A 445 10.33 1.95 -1.72
CA ARG A 445 9.50 0.76 -2.03
C ARG A 445 8.07 1.07 -2.44
N ARG A 446 7.54 2.23 -2.07
CA ARG A 446 6.20 2.68 -2.49
C ARG A 446 6.07 2.86 -4.01
N PHE A 447 7.19 3.04 -4.74
CA PHE A 447 7.21 3.17 -6.19
C PHE A 447 7.31 1.83 -6.94
N ILE A 448 7.38 0.69 -6.24
CA ILE A 448 7.44 -0.64 -6.88
C ILE A 448 6.29 -0.87 -7.87
N PRO A 449 5.00 -0.54 -7.58
CA PRO A 449 3.94 -0.71 -8.56
C PRO A 449 4.15 0.14 -9.82
N ILE A 450 4.56 1.40 -9.66
CA ILE A 450 4.81 2.33 -10.77
C ILE A 450 5.95 1.79 -11.65
N ALA A 451 7.04 1.32 -11.03
CA ALA A 451 8.15 0.71 -11.75
C ALA A 451 7.72 -0.56 -12.50
N ALA A 452 6.91 -1.40 -11.88
CA ALA A 452 6.40 -2.60 -12.52
C ALA A 452 5.51 -2.28 -13.74
N ILE A 453 4.62 -1.30 -13.61
CA ILE A 453 3.73 -0.83 -14.69
C ILE A 453 4.54 -0.24 -15.86
N ALA A 454 5.55 0.56 -15.58
CA ALA A 454 6.31 1.27 -16.61
C ALA A 454 7.41 0.39 -17.24
N ALA A 455 8.12 -0.41 -16.45
CA ALA A 455 9.27 -1.16 -16.94
C ALA A 455 8.91 -2.51 -17.58
N CYS A 456 7.83 -3.18 -17.14
CA CYS A 456 7.47 -4.49 -17.71
C CYS A 456 7.20 -4.47 -19.21
N PRO A 457 6.49 -3.50 -19.83
CA PRO A 457 6.36 -3.41 -21.28
C PRO A 457 7.71 -3.22 -21.99
N VAL A 458 8.64 -2.48 -21.38
CA VAL A 458 9.97 -2.22 -21.90
C VAL A 458 10.83 -3.49 -21.85
N ILE A 459 10.81 -4.21 -20.74
CA ILE A 459 11.51 -5.50 -20.58
C ILE A 459 10.97 -6.52 -21.58
N ALA A 460 9.65 -6.58 -21.74
CA ALA A 460 9.01 -7.42 -22.74
C ALA A 460 9.47 -7.07 -24.16
N MET A 461 9.62 -5.77 -24.47
CA MET A 461 10.13 -5.28 -25.74
C MET A 461 11.58 -5.75 -25.97
N PHE A 462 12.47 -5.64 -24.99
CA PHE A 462 13.84 -6.12 -25.11
C PHE A 462 13.88 -7.61 -25.44
N ILE A 463 13.11 -8.42 -24.72
CA ILE A 463 13.06 -9.88 -24.92
C ILE A 463 12.48 -10.23 -26.30
N ASP A 464 11.39 -9.60 -26.71
CA ASP A 464 10.74 -9.85 -28.01
C ASP A 464 11.68 -9.48 -29.18
N GLN A 465 12.30 -8.32 -29.13
CA GLN A 465 13.25 -7.86 -30.13
C GLN A 465 14.50 -8.74 -30.17
N LEU A 466 15.00 -9.19 -29.02
CA LEU A 466 16.12 -10.12 -28.90
C LEU A 466 15.79 -11.44 -29.59
N VAL A 467 14.66 -12.06 -29.29
CA VAL A 467 14.21 -13.32 -29.92
C VAL A 467 14.08 -13.17 -31.44
N ARG A 468 13.43 -12.10 -31.89
CA ARG A 468 13.29 -11.83 -33.32
C ARG A 468 14.62 -11.59 -34.02
N SER A 469 15.52 -10.82 -33.39
CA SER A 469 16.85 -10.53 -33.93
C SER A 469 17.71 -11.80 -34.07
N ILE A 470 17.70 -12.65 -33.05
CA ILE A 470 18.38 -13.94 -33.04
C ILE A 470 17.78 -14.86 -34.11
N SER A 471 16.46 -14.96 -34.20
CA SER A 471 15.77 -15.76 -35.21
C SER A 471 16.10 -15.29 -36.64
N ALA A 472 16.08 -13.98 -36.91
CA ALA A 472 16.44 -13.41 -38.19
C ALA A 472 17.91 -13.68 -38.54
N PHE A 473 18.81 -13.59 -37.56
CA PHE A 473 20.24 -13.89 -37.73
C PHE A 473 20.50 -15.38 -38.05
N ILE A 474 19.81 -16.30 -37.36
CA ILE A 474 19.93 -17.75 -37.65
C ILE A 474 19.40 -18.06 -39.04
N ASN A 475 18.25 -17.52 -39.44
CA ASN A 475 17.72 -17.69 -40.79
C ASN A 475 18.60 -17.12 -41.87
N PHE A 476 19.22 -15.95 -41.60
CA PHE A 476 20.19 -15.37 -42.54
C PHE A 476 21.42 -16.26 -42.74
N ARG A 477 21.94 -16.87 -41.65
CA ARG A 477 23.05 -17.80 -41.73
C ARG A 477 22.71 -19.08 -42.52
N LYS A 478 21.51 -19.65 -42.25
CA LYS A 478 21.08 -20.92 -42.86
C LYS A 478 20.62 -20.73 -44.32
N ASN A 479 19.74 -19.78 -44.55
CA ASN A 479 18.97 -19.67 -45.78
C ASN A 479 19.30 -18.42 -46.60
N LYS A 480 20.26 -17.59 -46.18
CA LYS A 480 20.60 -16.28 -46.80
C LYS A 480 19.41 -15.32 -46.92
N ARG A 481 18.30 -15.57 -46.17
CA ARG A 481 17.11 -14.73 -46.11
C ARG A 481 17.02 -14.03 -44.77
N LEU A 482 16.87 -12.72 -44.78
CA LEU A 482 16.68 -11.91 -43.56
C LEU A 482 15.20 -11.88 -43.20
N ALA A 483 14.71 -12.91 -42.50
CA ALA A 483 13.34 -13.02 -42.07
C ALA A 483 13.25 -13.71 -40.71
N VAL A 484 12.27 -13.34 -39.89
CA VAL A 484 11.98 -14.06 -38.65
C VAL A 484 11.43 -15.45 -38.99
N GLY A 485 11.95 -16.48 -38.35
CA GLY A 485 11.42 -17.84 -38.49
C GLY A 485 9.96 -17.95 -38.02
N VAL A 486 9.15 -18.65 -38.80
CA VAL A 486 7.78 -18.98 -38.40
C VAL A 486 7.84 -20.18 -37.49
N MET A 487 7.17 -20.06 -36.32
CA MET A 487 7.05 -21.16 -35.37
C MET A 487 6.15 -22.27 -35.98
N GLU A 488 6.56 -23.53 -35.84
CA GLU A 488 5.77 -24.66 -36.30
C GLU A 488 4.41 -24.72 -35.62
N TYR A 489 3.39 -25.18 -36.37
CA TYR A 489 2.01 -25.25 -35.88
C TYR A 489 1.86 -26.10 -34.60
N ASN A 490 2.49 -27.28 -34.57
CA ASN A 490 2.41 -28.17 -33.42
C ASN A 490 3.02 -27.55 -32.15
N LEU A 491 4.12 -26.79 -32.28
CA LEU A 491 4.70 -26.07 -31.15
C LEU A 491 3.81 -24.92 -30.69
N GLN A 492 3.17 -24.19 -31.63
CA GLN A 492 2.19 -23.15 -31.27
C GLN A 492 0.99 -23.76 -30.56
N LEU A 493 0.44 -24.86 -31.04
CA LEU A 493 -0.67 -25.59 -30.41
C LEU A 493 -0.30 -26.05 -29.00
N PHE A 494 0.90 -26.65 -28.85
CA PHE A 494 1.39 -27.07 -27.53
C PHE A 494 1.47 -25.90 -26.55
N ILE A 495 2.03 -24.75 -26.95
CA ILE A 495 2.12 -23.54 -26.11
C ILE A 495 0.73 -23.03 -25.72
N VAL A 496 -0.23 -23.03 -26.66
CA VAL A 496 -1.61 -22.61 -26.42
C VAL A 496 -2.28 -23.53 -25.42
N LEU A 497 -2.16 -24.85 -25.59
CA LEU A 497 -2.73 -25.83 -24.66
C LEU A 497 -2.10 -25.77 -23.28
N ALA A 498 -0.78 -25.66 -23.20
CA ALA A 498 -0.06 -25.50 -21.93
C ALA A 498 -0.47 -24.19 -21.21
N GLY A 499 -0.61 -23.09 -21.97
CA GLY A 499 -1.12 -21.83 -21.46
C GLY A 499 -2.55 -21.92 -20.95
N ALA A 500 -3.44 -22.61 -21.68
CA ALA A 500 -4.82 -22.82 -21.27
C ALA A 500 -4.90 -23.65 -19.96
N MET A 501 -4.13 -24.74 -19.88
CA MET A 501 -4.05 -25.57 -18.67
C MET A 501 -3.53 -24.77 -17.47
N ALA A 502 -2.49 -23.97 -17.66
CA ALA A 502 -1.93 -23.14 -16.60
C ALA A 502 -2.96 -22.10 -16.10
N VAL A 503 -3.65 -21.41 -17.01
CA VAL A 503 -4.69 -20.42 -16.66
C VAL A 503 -5.85 -21.10 -15.93
N MET A 504 -6.28 -22.25 -16.39
CA MET A 504 -7.35 -23.02 -15.74
C MET A 504 -6.94 -23.47 -14.34
N TYR A 505 -5.74 -24.04 -14.18
CA TYR A 505 -5.22 -24.46 -12.88
C TYR A 505 -5.13 -23.27 -11.89
N PHE A 506 -4.49 -22.18 -12.29
CA PHE A 506 -4.38 -20.99 -11.42
C PHE A 506 -5.74 -20.32 -11.17
N GLY A 507 -6.64 -20.31 -12.15
CA GLY A 507 -7.98 -19.76 -12.00
C GLY A 507 -8.82 -20.54 -10.99
N VAL A 508 -8.81 -21.88 -11.09
CA VAL A 508 -9.50 -22.76 -10.13
C VAL A 508 -8.87 -22.63 -8.74
N TRP A 509 -7.55 -22.75 -8.65
CA TRP A 509 -6.83 -22.60 -7.37
C TRP A 509 -7.13 -21.25 -6.69
N TRP A 510 -7.05 -20.15 -7.45
CA TRP A 510 -7.37 -18.83 -6.93
C TRP A 510 -8.86 -18.70 -6.56
N GLY A 511 -9.77 -19.19 -7.39
CA GLY A 511 -11.21 -19.15 -7.14
C GLY A 511 -11.61 -19.89 -5.85
N LEU A 512 -11.06 -21.06 -5.61
CA LEU A 512 -11.27 -21.83 -4.38
C LEU A 512 -10.70 -21.09 -3.16
N LYS A 513 -9.52 -20.50 -3.30
CA LYS A 513 -8.91 -19.71 -2.25
C LYS A 513 -9.72 -18.44 -1.96
N PHE A 514 -10.16 -17.73 -3.00
CA PHE A 514 -10.98 -16.53 -2.87
C PHE A 514 -12.31 -16.84 -2.18
N LYS A 515 -13.01 -17.91 -2.62
CA LYS A 515 -14.23 -18.37 -1.98
C LYS A 515 -14.01 -18.60 -0.49
N ARG A 516 -13.01 -19.39 -0.11
CA ARG A 516 -12.73 -19.72 1.29
C ARG A 516 -12.39 -18.50 2.15
N ILE A 517 -11.65 -17.53 1.62
CA ILE A 517 -11.19 -16.38 2.40
C ILE A 517 -12.22 -15.25 2.45
N TYR A 518 -12.94 -15.01 1.36
CA TYR A 518 -13.76 -13.82 1.21
C TYR A 518 -15.27 -14.07 1.10
N LEU A 519 -15.71 -15.26 0.67
CA LEU A 519 -17.13 -15.55 0.42
C LEU A 519 -17.74 -16.52 1.42
N ASP A 520 -17.02 -17.57 1.84
CA ASP A 520 -17.55 -18.52 2.81
C ASP A 520 -17.91 -17.80 4.10
N SER A 521 -19.00 -18.24 4.75
CA SER A 521 -19.46 -17.72 6.02
C SER A 521 -18.39 -18.00 7.09
N TRP A 522 -17.60 -17.01 7.39
CA TRP A 522 -16.51 -17.05 8.36
C TRP A 522 -16.03 -15.64 8.64
N PRO A 523 -15.76 -15.34 9.85
CA PRO A 523 -16.41 -15.68 11.13
C PRO A 523 -17.77 -15.00 11.26
N ARG A 524 -18.63 -15.42 12.20
CA ARG A 524 -19.89 -14.75 12.53
C ARG A 524 -19.72 -13.37 13.18
N ASP A 525 -18.60 -12.73 12.96
CA ASP A 525 -18.34 -11.36 13.38
C ASP A 525 -18.90 -10.39 12.33
N PRO A 526 -19.92 -9.57 12.65
CA PRO A 526 -20.51 -8.61 11.73
C PRO A 526 -19.48 -7.67 11.07
N LYS A 527 -18.35 -7.44 11.74
CA LYS A 527 -17.23 -6.64 11.24
C LYS A 527 -16.50 -7.30 10.07
N LEU A 528 -16.64 -8.62 9.88
CA LEU A 528 -15.92 -9.39 8.88
C LEU A 528 -16.84 -10.03 7.82
N THR A 529 -18.10 -9.62 7.76
CA THR A 529 -19.08 -10.18 6.83
C THR A 529 -18.87 -9.76 5.36
N SER A 530 -18.27 -8.61 5.11
CA SER A 530 -18.03 -8.11 3.75
C SER A 530 -16.63 -8.46 3.22
N MET A 531 -16.49 -8.56 1.91
CA MET A 531 -15.18 -8.70 1.26
C MET A 531 -14.25 -7.53 1.62
N PHE A 532 -14.80 -6.31 1.69
CA PHE A 532 -14.06 -5.12 2.08
C PHE A 532 -13.41 -5.30 3.45
N MET A 533 -14.21 -5.67 4.45
CA MET A 533 -13.74 -5.83 5.83
C MET A 533 -12.68 -6.92 5.95
N ARG A 534 -12.84 -8.03 5.24
CA ARG A 534 -11.86 -9.11 5.22
C ARG A 534 -10.58 -8.73 4.48
N MET A 535 -10.70 -8.00 3.37
CA MET A 535 -9.57 -7.60 2.53
C MET A 535 -8.69 -6.53 3.19
N THR A 536 -9.28 -5.67 4.02
CA THR A 536 -8.59 -4.59 4.74
C THR A 536 -8.07 -5.01 6.11
N ASP A 537 -8.24 -6.27 6.53
CA ASP A 537 -7.92 -6.76 7.89
C ASP A 537 -8.56 -5.87 9.00
N SER A 538 -9.79 -5.44 8.76
CA SER A 538 -10.50 -4.48 9.61
C SER A 538 -10.82 -5.00 11.00
N GLY A 539 -10.66 -6.31 11.24
CA GLY A 539 -10.77 -6.89 12.58
C GLY A 539 -9.79 -6.33 13.62
N GLN A 540 -8.79 -5.58 13.20
CA GLN A 540 -7.83 -4.88 14.08
C GLN A 540 -8.26 -3.44 14.42
N LYS A 541 -9.25 -2.90 13.71
CA LYS A 541 -9.68 -1.51 13.91
C LYS A 541 -10.46 -1.33 15.22
N PRO A 542 -10.42 -0.12 15.82
CA PRO A 542 -11.00 0.14 17.14
C PRO A 542 -12.54 0.31 17.11
N PHE A 543 -13.29 -0.67 16.58
CA PHE A 543 -14.75 -0.58 16.44
C PHE A 543 -15.46 -0.34 17.75
N TYR A 544 -15.14 -1.15 18.77
CA TYR A 544 -15.82 -1.05 20.07
C TYR A 544 -15.36 0.19 20.85
N ALA A 545 -14.07 0.55 20.76
CA ALA A 545 -13.58 1.78 21.37
C ALA A 545 -14.20 3.03 20.72
N SER A 546 -14.38 3.02 19.40
CA SER A 546 -15.05 4.12 18.70
C SER A 546 -16.52 4.26 19.10
N ARG A 547 -17.22 3.12 19.27
CA ARG A 547 -18.57 3.12 19.78
C ARG A 547 -18.64 3.61 21.23
N PHE A 548 -17.72 3.17 22.10
CA PHE A 548 -17.60 3.65 23.46
C PHE A 548 -17.41 5.18 23.51
N ILE A 549 -16.53 5.74 22.65
CA ILE A 549 -16.32 7.19 22.53
C ILE A 549 -17.63 7.89 22.16
N LYS A 550 -18.37 7.35 21.17
CA LYS A 550 -19.63 7.93 20.72
C LYS A 550 -20.73 7.82 21.76
N ASP A 551 -20.93 6.63 22.35
CA ASP A 551 -22.04 6.36 23.27
C ASP A 551 -21.91 7.16 24.60
N ASN A 552 -20.66 7.53 24.97
CA ASN A 552 -20.38 8.39 26.13
C ASN A 552 -20.10 9.86 25.75
N GLU A 553 -20.34 10.24 24.49
CA GLU A 553 -20.24 11.63 24.01
C GLU A 553 -18.92 12.31 24.38
N LEU A 554 -17.78 11.58 24.21
CA LEU A 554 -16.50 12.12 24.63
C LEU A 554 -16.05 13.27 23.72
N GLU A 555 -15.68 14.39 24.33
CA GLU A 555 -15.27 15.63 23.66
C GLU A 555 -13.86 16.05 24.09
N GLY A 556 -13.28 17.05 23.39
CA GLY A 556 -11.99 17.60 23.72
C GLY A 556 -10.83 16.99 22.90
N LYS A 557 -9.73 16.61 23.57
CA LYS A 557 -8.53 16.12 22.89
C LYS A 557 -8.09 14.77 23.38
N MET A 558 -7.70 13.91 22.44
CA MET A 558 -7.18 12.59 22.73
C MET A 558 -5.78 12.38 22.17
N PHE A 559 -4.99 11.52 22.84
CA PHE A 559 -3.78 10.92 22.25
C PHE A 559 -4.11 9.53 21.71
N ASN A 560 -3.67 9.25 20.50
CA ASN A 560 -4.01 8.00 19.81
C ASN A 560 -2.86 7.44 18.96
N SER A 561 -2.91 6.15 18.68
CA SER A 561 -2.07 5.56 17.63
C SER A 561 -2.46 6.14 16.26
N TRP A 562 -1.49 6.66 15.53
CA TRP A 562 -1.74 7.34 14.25
C TRP A 562 -2.40 6.43 13.19
N THR A 563 -2.14 5.11 13.23
CA THR A 563 -2.72 4.14 12.29
C THR A 563 -4.21 3.88 12.52
N GLU A 564 -4.74 4.26 13.68
CA GLU A 564 -6.13 4.10 14.05
C GLU A 564 -6.93 5.41 13.93
N GLY A 565 -6.23 6.56 13.89
CA GLY A 565 -6.84 7.88 13.90
C GLY A 565 -7.92 8.09 12.85
N GLY A 566 -7.68 7.65 11.60
CA GLY A 566 -8.68 7.77 10.55
C GLY A 566 -9.97 7.00 10.82
N PHE A 567 -9.87 5.82 11.46
CA PHE A 567 -11.06 5.07 11.87
C PHE A 567 -11.83 5.77 12.99
N ILE A 568 -11.09 6.31 13.97
CA ILE A 568 -11.69 7.04 15.10
C ILE A 568 -12.40 8.31 14.59
N ALA A 569 -11.77 9.07 13.67
CA ALA A 569 -12.40 10.23 13.04
C ALA A 569 -13.68 9.87 12.27
N PHE A 570 -13.65 8.75 11.52
CA PHE A 570 -14.81 8.29 10.78
C PHE A 570 -15.93 7.76 11.68
N GLY A 571 -15.59 7.14 12.83
CA GLY A 571 -16.53 6.54 13.77
C GLY A 571 -17.26 7.55 14.67
N GLN A 572 -16.83 8.82 14.70
CA GLN A 572 -17.50 9.90 15.41
C GLN A 572 -18.51 10.61 14.52
N GLU A 573 -19.55 11.20 15.12
CA GLU A 573 -20.43 12.12 14.44
C GLU A 573 -19.86 13.54 14.55
N PRO A 574 -19.50 14.19 13.44
CA PRO A 574 -18.95 15.54 13.49
C PRO A 574 -20.05 16.56 13.75
N ASP A 575 -19.67 17.69 14.31
CA ASP A 575 -20.53 18.86 14.44
C ASP A 575 -21.12 19.25 13.06
N PRO A 576 -22.44 19.37 12.93
CA PRO A 576 -23.09 19.57 11.64
C PRO A 576 -22.74 20.93 10.99
N ASN A 577 -22.32 21.94 11.77
CA ASN A 577 -22.01 23.27 11.26
C ASN A 577 -20.54 23.39 10.84
N THR A 578 -19.62 22.80 11.59
CA THR A 578 -18.18 22.96 11.41
C THR A 578 -17.50 21.74 10.82
N GLY A 579 -18.14 20.59 10.84
CA GLY A 579 -17.55 19.31 10.47
C GLY A 579 -16.48 18.79 11.43
N LYS A 580 -16.23 19.46 12.56
CA LYS A 580 -15.24 19.04 13.55
C LYS A 580 -15.71 17.81 14.29
N THR A 581 -14.81 16.87 14.52
CA THR A 581 -15.06 15.74 15.42
C THR A 581 -15.06 16.21 16.87
N PRO A 582 -16.00 15.77 17.72
CA PRO A 582 -16.06 16.18 19.14
C PRO A 582 -14.76 15.87 19.87
N LEU A 583 -14.26 14.64 19.78
CA LEU A 583 -12.98 14.24 20.37
C LEU A 583 -11.88 14.34 19.29
N GLN A 584 -11.06 15.39 19.40
CA GLN A 584 -10.00 15.71 18.44
C GLN A 584 -8.80 14.78 18.59
N LEU A 585 -8.36 14.18 17.49
CA LEU A 585 -7.18 13.33 17.43
C LEU A 585 -5.90 14.09 17.73
N PHE A 586 -4.87 13.40 18.22
CA PHE A 586 -3.53 13.95 18.26
C PHE A 586 -2.92 13.97 16.86
N MET A 587 -2.99 12.85 16.13
CA MET A 587 -2.64 12.75 14.72
C MET A 587 -3.17 11.45 14.06
N ASP A 588 -3.09 11.39 12.73
CA ASP A 588 -3.48 10.22 11.95
C ASP A 588 -2.56 9.95 10.74
N GLY A 589 -2.93 8.98 9.89
CA GLY A 589 -2.13 8.51 8.77
C GLY A 589 -1.92 9.49 7.61
N ARG A 590 -2.48 10.70 7.64
CA ARG A 590 -2.24 11.74 6.61
C ARG A 590 -0.81 12.29 6.65
N ALA A 591 -0.10 12.05 7.75
CA ALA A 591 1.31 12.34 7.90
C ALA A 591 1.64 13.82 7.54
N GLN A 592 2.68 14.06 6.75
CA GLN A 592 3.12 15.40 6.37
C GLN A 592 2.09 16.22 5.57
N ALA A 593 1.02 15.61 5.09
CA ALA A 593 -0.04 16.35 4.39
C ALA A 593 -0.94 17.15 5.35
N ALA A 594 -1.00 16.76 6.63
CA ALA A 594 -1.83 17.41 7.64
C ALA A 594 -1.02 17.97 8.82
N TYR A 595 0.19 17.46 9.07
CA TYR A 595 0.97 17.75 10.28
C TYR A 595 2.36 18.27 9.96
N ASP A 596 2.86 19.17 10.79
CA ASP A 596 4.22 19.64 10.73
C ASP A 596 5.20 18.65 11.40
N ARG A 597 6.50 18.97 11.32
CA ARG A 597 7.56 18.17 11.90
C ARG A 597 7.44 18.08 13.43
N MET A 598 7.08 19.17 14.08
CA MET A 598 7.04 19.25 15.54
C MET A 598 5.93 18.37 16.10
N ALA A 599 4.76 18.35 15.47
CA ALA A 599 3.66 17.46 15.85
C ALA A 599 4.05 15.98 15.75
N PHE A 600 4.79 15.60 14.69
CA PHE A 600 5.26 14.23 14.52
C PHE A 600 6.35 13.83 15.51
N GLU A 601 7.34 14.69 15.74
CA GLU A 601 8.40 14.44 16.71
C GLU A 601 7.81 14.32 18.12
N LEU A 602 6.90 15.20 18.49
CA LEU A 602 6.21 15.13 19.77
C LEU A 602 5.40 13.84 19.93
N TRP A 603 4.68 13.43 18.88
CA TRP A 603 3.95 12.16 18.92
C TRP A 603 4.90 10.97 19.11
N GLN A 604 6.06 10.97 18.40
CA GLN A 604 7.08 9.92 18.57
C GLN A 604 7.68 9.92 19.98
N ASP A 605 7.95 11.10 20.54
CA ASP A 605 8.50 11.24 21.88
C ASP A 605 7.52 10.72 22.93
N ILE A 606 6.23 11.08 22.86
CA ILE A 606 5.21 10.55 23.77
C ILE A 606 5.07 9.04 23.62
N MET A 607 5.02 8.52 22.37
CA MET A 607 4.97 7.07 22.12
C MET A 607 6.20 6.32 22.67
N GLY A 608 7.36 6.93 22.61
CA GLY A 608 8.63 6.38 23.06
C GLY A 608 8.93 6.62 24.55
N GLY A 609 8.15 7.44 25.23
CA GLY A 609 8.34 7.79 26.64
C GLY A 609 9.32 8.94 26.89
N GLY A 610 9.65 9.71 25.83
CA GLY A 610 10.48 10.90 25.91
C GLY A 610 12.00 10.64 25.95
N ALA A 611 12.78 11.73 26.03
CA ALA A 611 14.23 11.68 26.05
C ALA A 611 14.80 10.90 27.25
N GLY A 612 14.15 10.97 28.41
CA GLY A 612 14.53 10.20 29.61
C GLY A 612 14.44 8.69 29.37
N THR A 613 13.43 8.22 28.62
CA THR A 613 13.31 6.82 28.25
C THR A 613 14.43 6.38 27.31
N ALA A 614 14.85 7.21 26.37
CA ALA A 614 15.97 6.91 25.48
C ALA A 614 17.27 6.68 26.27
N GLU A 615 17.54 7.48 27.32
CA GLU A 615 18.68 7.32 28.20
C GLU A 615 18.57 6.04 29.05
N ILE A 616 17.38 5.74 29.59
CA ILE A 616 17.10 4.52 30.33
C ILE A 616 17.31 3.29 29.46
N LEU A 617 16.77 3.31 28.22
CA LEU A 617 16.95 2.22 27.25
C LEU A 617 18.42 2.05 26.84
N ARG A 618 19.17 3.14 26.69
CA ARG A 618 20.61 3.08 26.41
C ARG A 618 21.36 2.38 27.52
N ARG A 619 21.09 2.72 28.78
CA ARG A 619 21.68 2.05 29.96
C ARG A 619 21.29 0.57 30.04
N ALA A 620 20.06 0.22 29.67
CA ALA A 620 19.55 -1.15 29.65
C ALA A 620 19.91 -1.95 28.37
N GLY A 621 20.84 -1.45 27.53
CA GLY A 621 21.30 -2.14 26.32
C GLY A 621 20.27 -2.15 25.17
N TYR A 622 19.37 -1.18 25.07
CA TYR A 622 18.34 -1.00 24.03
C TYR A 622 17.29 -2.12 23.89
N ARG A 623 17.34 -3.16 24.71
CA ARG A 623 16.38 -4.29 24.60
C ARG A 623 15.13 -4.11 25.43
N GLY A 624 15.08 -3.11 26.32
CA GLY A 624 13.93 -2.80 27.16
C GLY A 624 13.60 -3.89 28.21
N GLU A 625 14.38 -4.96 28.24
CA GLU A 625 14.14 -6.13 29.10
C GLU A 625 14.43 -5.85 30.58
N ASN A 626 15.17 -4.77 30.86
CA ASN A 626 15.64 -4.40 32.17
C ASN A 626 15.04 -3.09 32.70
N LEU A 627 13.96 -2.57 32.11
CA LEU A 627 13.26 -1.43 32.68
C LEU A 627 12.59 -1.81 34.00
N THR A 628 12.91 -1.05 35.04
CA THR A 628 12.34 -1.24 36.37
C THR A 628 10.97 -0.62 36.49
N ASN A 629 10.24 -0.93 37.56
CA ASN A 629 8.97 -0.29 37.81
C ASN A 629 9.13 1.22 38.03
N ASP A 630 10.22 1.64 38.71
CA ASP A 630 10.53 3.05 38.95
C ASP A 630 10.83 3.82 37.64
N ASP A 631 11.46 3.15 36.66
CA ASP A 631 11.69 3.72 35.35
C ASP A 631 10.34 4.03 34.66
N TYR A 632 9.39 3.10 34.74
CA TYR A 632 8.04 3.32 34.19
C TYR A 632 7.23 4.37 34.96
N VAL A 633 7.41 4.53 36.26
CA VAL A 633 6.81 5.62 37.03
C VAL A 633 7.33 6.97 36.51
N LYS A 634 8.65 7.13 36.31
CA LYS A 634 9.25 8.36 35.77
C LYS A 634 8.76 8.64 34.34
N ILE A 635 8.68 7.62 33.50
CA ILE A 635 8.12 7.71 32.15
C ILE A 635 6.67 8.20 32.22
N GLY A 636 5.87 7.62 33.12
CA GLY A 636 4.46 8.00 33.28
C GLY A 636 4.27 9.44 33.77
N GLN A 637 5.12 9.93 34.65
CA GLN A 637 5.12 11.33 35.10
C GLN A 637 5.43 12.29 33.96
N TRP A 638 6.50 12.03 33.20
CA TRP A 638 6.82 12.85 32.04
C TRP A 638 5.71 12.86 30.98
N MET A 639 5.10 11.71 30.71
CA MET A 639 4.00 11.61 29.77
C MET A 639 2.76 12.39 30.23
N ASP A 640 2.43 12.30 31.51
CA ASP A 640 1.33 13.06 32.12
C ASP A 640 1.52 14.57 31.92
N GLU A 641 2.71 15.07 32.20
CA GLU A 641 3.08 16.48 31.96
C GLU A 641 2.88 16.89 30.51
N GLN A 642 3.34 16.05 29.54
CA GLN A 642 3.18 16.35 28.12
C GLN A 642 1.70 16.31 27.71
N LEU A 643 0.96 15.27 28.07
CA LEU A 643 -0.44 15.13 27.71
C LEU A 643 -1.29 16.30 28.25
N ARG A 644 -1.08 16.71 29.50
CA ARG A 644 -1.76 17.85 30.11
C ARG A 644 -1.38 19.19 29.46
N LYS A 645 -0.11 19.37 29.09
CA LYS A 645 0.33 20.57 28.37
C LYS A 645 -0.45 20.78 27.07
N TYR A 646 -0.88 19.71 26.42
CA TYR A 646 -1.70 19.75 25.20
C TYR A 646 -3.21 19.61 25.46
N ASN A 647 -3.63 19.63 26.72
CA ASN A 647 -5.02 19.44 27.15
C ASN A 647 -5.62 18.11 26.66
N VAL A 648 -4.80 17.05 26.65
CA VAL A 648 -5.23 15.70 26.34
C VAL A 648 -5.66 15.02 27.63
N TRP A 649 -6.88 14.51 27.67
CA TRP A 649 -7.41 13.80 28.83
C TRP A 649 -7.87 12.36 28.50
N VAL A 650 -7.88 11.99 27.22
CA VAL A 650 -8.19 10.64 26.73
C VAL A 650 -6.99 10.08 25.98
N VAL A 651 -6.60 8.84 26.30
CA VAL A 651 -5.54 8.12 25.55
C VAL A 651 -6.09 6.78 25.06
N LEU A 652 -6.14 6.59 23.75
CA LEU A 652 -6.53 5.34 23.12
C LEU A 652 -5.34 4.69 22.41
N MET A 653 -4.93 3.51 22.90
CA MET A 653 -3.80 2.78 22.36
C MET A 653 -4.20 1.36 21.93
N PRO A 654 -3.61 0.84 20.84
CA PRO A 654 -3.77 -0.56 20.50
C PRO A 654 -3.08 -1.43 21.56
N GLN A 655 -3.76 -2.48 21.97
CA GLN A 655 -3.12 -3.56 22.70
C GLN A 655 -2.24 -4.31 21.69
N LEU A 656 -0.94 -4.47 21.98
CA LEU A 656 -0.07 -5.26 21.14
C LEU A 656 -0.64 -6.67 21.04
N LYS A 657 -0.72 -7.20 19.83
CA LYS A 657 -1.10 -8.59 19.61
C LYS A 657 -0.20 -9.47 20.46
N CYS A 658 -0.79 -10.39 21.20
CA CYS A 658 -0.07 -11.53 21.69
C CYS A 658 0.45 -12.29 20.47
N SER A 659 1.64 -11.90 19.98
CA SER A 659 2.36 -12.80 19.08
C SER A 659 2.67 -14.03 19.93
N VAL A 660 2.44 -15.22 19.40
CA VAL A 660 2.82 -16.48 20.05
C VAL A 660 4.23 -16.30 20.58
N PRO A 661 4.43 -16.17 21.89
CA PRO A 661 5.76 -15.96 22.41
C PRO A 661 6.55 -17.25 22.20
N ARG A 662 7.77 -17.13 21.73
CA ARG A 662 8.70 -18.26 21.74
C ARG A 662 9.05 -18.72 23.16
N ARG A 663 8.77 -17.86 24.19
CA ARG A 663 8.87 -18.13 25.63
C ARG A 663 7.81 -17.31 26.36
N SER A 664 7.15 -17.91 27.34
CA SER A 664 5.97 -17.42 28.08
C SER A 664 6.17 -16.15 28.93
N GLU A 665 7.39 -15.69 29.11
CA GLU A 665 7.76 -14.63 30.06
C GLU A 665 7.47 -13.19 29.58
N TYR A 666 6.85 -13.01 28.38
CA TYR A 666 6.84 -11.72 27.68
C TYR A 666 5.47 -11.09 27.47
N TYR A 667 4.43 -11.50 28.17
CA TYR A 667 3.11 -10.95 27.95
C TYR A 667 3.02 -9.45 28.28
N ASP A 668 3.70 -9.00 29.36
CA ASP A 668 3.71 -7.60 29.79
C ASP A 668 4.80 -6.74 29.11
N LYS A 669 5.84 -7.34 28.56
CA LYS A 669 7.01 -6.62 28.03
C LYS A 669 6.82 -6.03 26.63
N ARG A 670 5.63 -6.16 26.03
CA ARG A 670 5.35 -5.71 24.65
C ARG A 670 4.33 -4.60 24.52
N SER A 671 3.86 -4.02 25.61
CA SER A 671 3.03 -2.82 25.51
C SER A 671 3.89 -1.59 25.21
N TYR A 672 3.29 -0.60 24.56
CA TYR A 672 3.97 0.67 24.30
C TYR A 672 4.40 1.32 25.62
N HIS A 673 5.50 2.07 25.59
CA HIS A 673 5.98 2.78 26.80
C HIS A 673 4.93 3.73 27.36
N VAL A 674 4.12 4.37 26.52
CA VAL A 674 3.00 5.21 26.96
C VAL A 674 2.00 4.41 27.78
N VAL A 675 1.65 3.20 27.37
CA VAL A 675 0.71 2.34 28.11
C VAL A 675 1.32 1.95 29.46
N GLN A 676 2.57 1.50 29.49
CA GLN A 676 3.26 1.11 30.72
C GLN A 676 3.40 2.27 31.71
N GLY A 677 3.69 3.47 31.21
CA GLY A 677 3.79 4.68 32.01
C GLY A 677 2.43 5.08 32.61
N LEU A 678 1.36 5.08 31.81
CA LEU A 678 0.02 5.45 32.26
C LEU A 678 -0.55 4.45 33.28
N GLU A 679 -0.30 3.15 33.12
CA GLU A 679 -0.74 2.13 34.08
C GLU A 679 -0.11 2.29 35.47
N ARG A 680 1.02 2.99 35.58
CA ARG A 680 1.71 3.28 36.83
C ARG A 680 1.43 4.68 37.39
N ASN A 681 0.74 5.51 36.62
CA ASN A 681 0.34 6.84 37.05
C ASN A 681 -1.03 6.76 37.74
N LEU A 682 -1.12 7.30 38.95
CA LEU A 682 -2.36 7.26 39.75
C LEU A 682 -3.46 8.18 39.22
N ASP A 683 -3.15 9.11 38.34
CA ASP A 683 -4.12 10.04 37.79
C ASP A 683 -4.81 9.51 36.54
N TRP A 684 -4.22 8.50 35.89
CA TRP A 684 -4.79 7.86 34.71
C TRP A 684 -5.47 6.54 35.04
N ARG A 685 -6.68 6.35 34.52
CA ARG A 685 -7.49 5.16 34.77
C ARG A 685 -7.94 4.54 33.47
N LEU A 686 -7.85 3.21 33.43
CA LEU A 686 -8.39 2.41 32.34
C LEU A 686 -9.92 2.36 32.46
N VAL A 687 -10.63 2.87 31.44
CA VAL A 687 -12.10 2.93 31.43
C VAL A 687 -12.71 2.05 30.34
N PHE A 688 -11.91 1.59 29.39
CA PHE A 688 -12.33 0.65 28.36
C PHE A 688 -11.13 -0.17 27.88
N PHE A 689 -11.31 -1.48 27.74
CA PHE A 689 -10.34 -2.33 27.08
C PHE A 689 -10.97 -3.61 26.51
N ASN A 690 -10.27 -4.21 25.57
CA ASN A 690 -10.54 -5.53 25.02
C ASN A 690 -9.22 -6.18 24.53
N ASN A 691 -9.33 -7.27 23.75
CA ASN A 691 -8.14 -7.94 23.18
C ASN A 691 -7.34 -7.09 22.18
N LYS A 692 -7.76 -5.86 21.87
CA LYS A 692 -7.19 -5.04 20.78
C LYS A 692 -6.87 -3.61 21.16
N GLN A 693 -7.64 -2.98 22.04
CA GLN A 693 -7.49 -1.59 22.45
C GLN A 693 -7.61 -1.41 23.95
N ARG A 694 -6.98 -0.34 24.44
CA ARG A 694 -7.09 0.18 25.81
C ARG A 694 -7.33 1.69 25.74
N LEU A 695 -8.30 2.18 26.50
CA LEU A 695 -8.63 3.60 26.62
C LEU A 695 -8.47 4.03 28.07
N TYR A 696 -7.64 5.03 28.28
CA TYR A 696 -7.35 5.64 29.57
C TYR A 696 -7.91 7.05 29.61
N VAL A 697 -8.31 7.49 30.78
CA VAL A 697 -8.74 8.88 31.05
C VAL A 697 -7.99 9.47 32.23
N ASP A 698 -7.76 10.78 32.20
CA ASP A 698 -7.22 11.55 33.31
C ASP A 698 -8.33 11.87 34.30
N ILE A 699 -8.30 11.27 35.48
CA ILE A 699 -9.33 11.48 36.53
C ILE A 699 -9.19 12.82 37.28
N LYS A 700 -8.19 13.63 36.99
CA LYS A 700 -8.14 15.04 37.43
C LYS A 700 -9.08 15.93 36.63
N THR A 701 -9.50 15.50 35.45
CA THR A 701 -10.56 16.20 34.73
C THR A 701 -11.93 15.76 35.26
N PRO A 702 -12.91 16.66 35.30
CA PRO A 702 -14.27 16.32 35.73
C PRO A 702 -14.89 15.20 34.89
N GLU A 703 -14.70 15.26 33.56
CA GLU A 703 -15.21 14.30 32.59
C GLU A 703 -14.56 12.91 32.77
N GLY A 704 -13.25 12.89 32.94
CA GLY A 704 -12.50 11.64 33.16
C GLY A 704 -12.86 10.99 34.50
N LYS A 705 -13.07 11.78 35.56
CA LYS A 705 -13.52 11.31 36.87
C LYS A 705 -14.93 10.74 36.79
N ALA A 706 -15.86 11.46 36.18
CA ALA A 706 -17.25 11.01 36.02
C ALA A 706 -17.33 9.69 35.26
N LEU A 707 -16.58 9.58 34.14
CA LEU A 707 -16.53 8.36 33.36
C LEU A 707 -15.95 7.18 34.13
N PHE A 708 -14.91 7.42 34.95
CA PHE A 708 -14.33 6.38 35.80
C PHE A 708 -15.26 5.93 36.94
N ASP A 709 -15.87 6.88 37.63
CA ASP A 709 -16.81 6.57 38.74
C ASP A 709 -18.04 5.84 38.19
N GLY A 710 -18.49 6.19 37.00
CA GLY A 710 -19.61 5.55 36.29
C GLY A 710 -19.41 4.06 35.99
N ILE A 711 -18.17 3.53 36.03
CA ILE A 711 -17.92 2.09 35.92
C ILE A 711 -18.56 1.31 37.06
N PHE A 712 -18.52 1.86 38.27
CA PHE A 712 -18.96 1.17 39.50
C PHE A 712 -20.46 1.29 39.74
N ASN A 713 -21.08 2.41 39.36
CA ASN A 713 -22.53 2.67 39.50
C ASN A 713 -23.34 2.30 38.24
N GLY A 714 -22.67 2.02 37.10
CA GLY A 714 -23.32 1.58 35.85
C GLY A 714 -23.75 2.69 34.93
N GLU A 715 -23.34 3.93 35.15
CA GLU A 715 -23.68 5.09 34.31
C GLU A 715 -22.84 5.15 33.03
N THR A 716 -21.57 4.65 33.06
CA THR A 716 -20.74 4.59 31.88
C THR A 716 -21.26 3.53 30.91
N LEU A 717 -21.52 3.96 29.67
CA LEU A 717 -22.12 3.11 28.64
C LEU A 717 -21.04 2.27 27.94
N TYR A 718 -21.38 1.01 27.67
CA TYR A 718 -20.49 0.08 26.97
C TYR A 718 -21.15 -0.50 25.72
N PRO A 719 -20.39 -0.83 24.68
CA PRO A 719 -20.93 -1.39 23.44
C PRO A 719 -21.73 -2.69 23.61
N ASP A 720 -21.41 -3.47 24.64
CA ASP A 720 -22.08 -4.73 24.99
C ASP A 720 -21.72 -5.16 26.42
N ASP A 721 -22.43 -6.18 26.92
CA ASP A 721 -22.25 -6.72 28.28
C ASP A 721 -20.86 -7.32 28.50
N PHE A 722 -20.22 -7.83 27.45
CA PHE A 722 -18.86 -8.34 27.56
C PHE A 722 -17.89 -7.24 27.99
N HIS A 723 -17.92 -6.08 27.30
CA HIS A 723 -17.06 -4.96 27.64
C HIS A 723 -17.40 -4.35 29.00
N SER A 724 -18.68 -4.26 29.33
CA SER A 724 -19.12 -3.80 30.65
C SER A 724 -18.61 -4.69 31.78
N ASN A 725 -18.80 -6.01 31.67
CA ASN A 725 -18.33 -6.95 32.71
C ASN A 725 -16.79 -6.96 32.77
N LEU A 726 -16.10 -6.90 31.65
CA LEU A 726 -14.64 -6.93 31.60
C LEU A 726 -14.01 -5.71 32.31
N ILE A 727 -14.51 -4.51 32.05
CA ILE A 727 -13.96 -3.30 32.70
C ILE A 727 -14.36 -3.23 34.20
N ARG A 728 -15.56 -3.69 34.55
CA ARG A 728 -15.96 -3.80 35.94
C ARG A 728 -15.08 -4.79 36.69
N ALA A 729 -14.76 -5.93 36.09
CA ALA A 729 -13.79 -6.87 36.66
C ALA A 729 -12.48 -6.16 36.96
N HIS A 730 -11.89 -5.48 35.96
CA HIS A 730 -10.66 -4.72 36.14
C HIS A 730 -10.81 -3.64 37.24
N GLY A 731 -11.87 -2.83 37.21
CA GLY A 731 -12.12 -1.77 38.17
C GLY A 731 -12.14 -2.27 39.61
N TRP A 732 -12.91 -3.32 39.87
CA TRP A 732 -13.00 -3.92 41.22
C TRP A 732 -11.71 -4.60 41.63
N LEU A 733 -10.95 -5.20 40.73
CA LEU A 733 -9.67 -5.87 41.03
C LEU A 733 -8.53 -4.90 41.29
N TYR A 734 -8.47 -3.79 40.58
CA TYR A 734 -7.31 -2.90 40.65
C TYR A 734 -7.54 -1.65 41.50
N TYR A 735 -8.74 -1.07 41.49
CA TYR A 735 -8.96 0.26 42.04
C TYR A 735 -9.79 0.24 43.37
N ARG A 736 -10.34 -0.89 43.73
CA ARG A 736 -11.05 -1.02 45.01
C ARG A 736 -10.31 -1.99 45.92
N MET A 737 -10.39 -1.72 47.25
CA MET A 737 -9.70 -2.52 48.26
C MET A 737 -10.73 -3.39 49.00
N GLY A 738 -10.28 -4.53 49.53
CA GLY A 738 -11.13 -5.44 50.28
C GLY A 738 -11.41 -6.77 49.57
N ILE A 739 -11.78 -7.79 50.34
CA ILE A 739 -11.95 -9.14 49.79
C ILE A 739 -13.28 -9.29 49.06
N ALA A 740 -14.34 -8.62 49.57
CA ALA A 740 -15.65 -8.61 48.93
C ALA A 740 -15.59 -7.95 47.54
N GLU A 741 -14.87 -6.85 47.42
CA GLU A 741 -14.63 -6.13 46.17
C GLU A 741 -13.85 -6.99 45.15
N LYS A 742 -12.85 -7.74 45.61
CA LYS A 742 -12.06 -8.65 44.75
C LYS A 742 -12.89 -9.82 44.26
N LYS A 743 -13.79 -10.34 45.13
CA LYS A 743 -14.73 -11.39 44.72
C LYS A 743 -15.69 -10.89 43.63
N LYS A 744 -16.22 -9.66 43.80
CA LYS A 744 -17.04 -9.02 42.74
C LYS A 744 -16.27 -8.91 41.43
N GLY A 745 -14.99 -8.50 41.51
CA GLY A 745 -14.13 -8.44 40.35
C GLY A 745 -13.93 -9.79 39.66
N PHE A 746 -13.71 -10.85 40.44
CA PHE A 746 -13.65 -12.22 39.92
C PHE A 746 -14.96 -12.65 39.26
N ASP A 747 -16.12 -12.41 39.90
CA ASP A 747 -17.43 -12.77 39.36
C ASP A 747 -17.73 -12.04 38.03
N PHE A 748 -17.35 -10.76 37.93
CA PHE A 748 -17.45 -10.02 36.66
C PHE A 748 -16.51 -10.56 35.59
N ALA A 749 -15.27 -10.98 35.94
CA ALA A 749 -14.34 -11.58 35.01
C ALA A 749 -14.85 -12.92 34.46
N VAL A 750 -15.47 -13.74 35.31
CA VAL A 750 -16.10 -15.00 34.91
C VAL A 750 -17.27 -14.73 33.95
N LYS A 751 -18.18 -13.78 34.30
CA LYS A 751 -19.29 -13.38 33.43
C LYS A 751 -18.78 -12.88 32.04
N ALA A 752 -17.74 -12.07 32.05
CA ALA A 752 -17.13 -11.63 30.79
C ALA A 752 -16.57 -12.81 29.98
N PHE A 753 -15.95 -13.77 30.64
CA PHE A 753 -15.42 -14.97 30.00
C PHE A 753 -16.53 -15.86 29.41
N GLU A 754 -17.63 -16.04 30.10
CA GLU A 754 -18.80 -16.79 29.60
C GLU A 754 -19.40 -16.16 28.33
N LEU A 755 -19.43 -14.83 28.28
CA LEU A 755 -19.89 -14.11 27.07
C LEU A 755 -18.91 -14.20 25.91
N ASN A 756 -17.61 -14.23 26.19
CA ASN A 756 -16.56 -14.33 25.17
C ASN A 756 -15.30 -15.00 25.75
N GLU A 757 -15.14 -16.29 25.47
CA GLU A 757 -14.01 -17.10 25.89
C GLU A 757 -12.73 -16.64 25.19
N SER A 758 -12.07 -15.62 25.76
CA SER A 758 -10.96 -14.90 25.14
C SER A 758 -9.83 -14.58 26.13
N PRO A 759 -8.63 -14.17 25.64
CA PRO A 759 -7.49 -13.87 26.50
C PRO A 759 -7.75 -12.79 27.55
N ALA A 760 -8.46 -11.71 27.22
CA ALA A 760 -8.61 -10.58 28.13
C ALA A 760 -9.29 -10.96 29.46
N PRO A 761 -10.50 -11.55 29.48
CA PRO A 761 -11.11 -11.97 30.74
C PRO A 761 -10.34 -13.09 31.43
N MET A 762 -9.70 -14.01 30.70
CA MET A 762 -8.86 -15.07 31.29
C MET A 762 -7.68 -14.47 32.08
N LEU A 763 -7.04 -13.42 31.54
CA LEU A 763 -5.98 -12.70 32.25
C LEU A 763 -6.51 -12.04 33.53
N GLU A 764 -7.66 -11.38 33.49
CA GLU A 764 -8.26 -10.79 34.69
C GLU A 764 -8.54 -11.87 35.74
N ILE A 765 -9.07 -13.03 35.38
CA ILE A 765 -9.30 -14.19 36.26
C ILE A 765 -7.99 -14.63 36.94
N ILE A 766 -6.92 -14.81 36.15
CA ILE A 766 -5.62 -15.27 36.70
C ILE A 766 -4.97 -14.22 37.58
N LEU A 767 -5.09 -12.96 37.26
CA LEU A 767 -4.53 -11.86 38.03
C LEU A 767 -5.16 -11.75 39.43
N VAL A 768 -6.40 -12.20 39.60
CA VAL A 768 -7.02 -12.32 40.94
C VAL A 768 -6.17 -13.18 41.86
N ALA A 769 -5.74 -14.35 41.40
CA ALA A 769 -4.95 -15.28 42.20
C ALA A 769 -3.58 -14.69 42.61
N SER A 770 -2.98 -13.86 41.76
CA SER A 770 -1.71 -13.19 42.08
C SER A 770 -1.84 -12.12 43.14
N LYS A 771 -3.02 -11.48 43.23
CA LYS A 771 -3.29 -10.37 44.15
C LYS A 771 -3.94 -10.82 45.46
N PHE A 772 -4.67 -11.95 45.40
CA PHE A 772 -5.46 -12.45 46.56
C PHE A 772 -5.34 -13.97 46.75
N ALA A 773 -4.52 -14.35 47.75
CA ALA A 773 -4.27 -15.75 48.06
C ALA A 773 -5.56 -16.56 48.36
N LYS A 774 -6.58 -15.94 48.96
CA LYS A 774 -7.84 -16.60 49.31
C LYS A 774 -8.69 -17.01 48.11
N LEU A 775 -8.49 -16.42 46.94
CA LEU A 775 -9.21 -16.76 45.68
C LEU A 775 -8.37 -17.69 44.74
N ARG A 776 -7.19 -18.14 45.16
CA ARG A 776 -6.36 -19.01 44.35
C ARG A 776 -7.01 -20.32 43.98
N ALA A 777 -7.70 -20.95 44.96
CA ALA A 777 -8.40 -22.21 44.75
C ALA A 777 -9.54 -22.06 43.72
N ASP A 778 -10.29 -20.98 43.78
CA ASP A 778 -11.38 -20.71 42.82
C ASP A 778 -10.86 -20.48 41.41
N VAL A 779 -9.74 -19.74 41.28
CA VAL A 779 -9.07 -19.50 39.98
C VAL A 779 -8.46 -20.78 39.43
N GLN A 780 -7.81 -21.59 40.29
CA GLN A 780 -7.24 -22.89 39.88
C GLN A 780 -8.34 -23.80 39.33
N LYS A 781 -9.41 -23.99 40.10
CA LYS A 781 -10.56 -24.79 39.70
C LYS A 781 -11.15 -24.30 38.37
N PHE A 782 -11.34 -22.98 38.20
CA PHE A 782 -11.85 -22.41 36.96
C PHE A 782 -10.96 -22.75 35.77
N CYS A 783 -9.63 -22.63 35.91
CA CYS A 783 -8.69 -22.94 34.84
C CYS A 783 -8.66 -24.44 34.49
N GLU A 784 -8.73 -25.34 35.51
CA GLU A 784 -8.82 -26.79 35.32
C GLU A 784 -10.10 -27.19 34.58
N ASP A 785 -11.24 -26.66 35.01
CA ASP A 785 -12.55 -26.90 34.39
C ASP A 785 -12.56 -26.39 32.94
N TYR A 786 -11.93 -25.27 32.67
CA TYR A 786 -11.84 -24.72 31.31
C TYR A 786 -10.98 -25.62 30.41
N ILE A 787 -9.81 -26.05 30.85
CA ILE A 787 -8.93 -26.95 30.06
C ILE A 787 -9.63 -28.27 29.77
N LYS A 788 -10.32 -28.84 30.73
CA LYS A 788 -11.12 -30.07 30.57
C LYS A 788 -12.19 -29.83 29.48
N ARG A 789 -13.01 -28.80 29.63
CA ARG A 789 -14.04 -28.43 28.66
C ARG A 789 -13.50 -28.15 27.29
N PHE A 790 -12.31 -27.51 27.17
CA PHE A 790 -11.65 -27.26 25.91
C PHE A 790 -11.27 -28.60 25.21
N THR A 791 -10.68 -29.51 25.96
CA THR A 791 -10.24 -30.81 25.43
C THR A 791 -11.44 -31.64 24.92
N GLU A 792 -12.55 -31.63 25.67
CA GLU A 792 -13.78 -32.32 25.27
C GLU A 792 -14.45 -31.72 24.03
N ASN A 793 -14.33 -30.44 23.83
CA ASN A 793 -15.02 -29.72 22.75
C ASN A 793 -14.08 -29.24 21.60
N GLU A 794 -12.81 -29.57 21.63
CA GLU A 794 -11.81 -29.03 20.69
C GLU A 794 -12.24 -29.22 19.22
N SER A 795 -12.67 -30.42 18.84
CA SER A 795 -13.07 -30.75 17.46
C SER A 795 -14.31 -29.99 16.99
N LYS A 796 -15.24 -29.68 17.91
CA LYS A 796 -16.43 -28.87 17.66
C LYS A 796 -16.02 -27.40 17.53
N TRP A 797 -15.27 -26.90 18.49
CA TRP A 797 -14.86 -25.50 18.56
C TRP A 797 -13.90 -25.10 17.43
N ALA A 798 -13.11 -26.05 16.91
CA ALA A 798 -12.23 -25.79 15.75
C ALA A 798 -13.00 -25.34 14.50
N LYS A 799 -14.29 -25.64 14.43
CA LYS A 799 -15.19 -25.24 13.33
C LYS A 799 -15.95 -23.94 13.63
N GLU A 800 -15.89 -23.44 14.86
CA GLU A 800 -16.59 -22.27 15.32
C GLU A 800 -15.73 -21.00 15.29
N ASP A 801 -16.41 -19.86 15.25
CA ASP A 801 -15.77 -18.56 15.38
C ASP A 801 -15.19 -18.38 16.79
N GLY A 802 -14.10 -17.61 16.85
CA GLY A 802 -13.41 -17.37 18.13
C GLY A 802 -12.50 -18.51 18.58
N PHE A 803 -12.39 -19.62 17.85
CA PHE A 803 -11.52 -20.75 18.21
C PHE A 803 -10.11 -20.32 18.56
N ARG A 804 -9.53 -19.39 17.81
CA ARG A 804 -8.21 -18.84 18.12
C ARG A 804 -8.15 -18.20 19.52
N ASN A 805 -9.19 -17.44 19.89
CA ASN A 805 -9.26 -16.80 21.20
C ASN A 805 -9.37 -17.85 22.32
N ARG A 806 -10.17 -18.91 22.10
CA ARG A 806 -10.28 -20.05 23.02
C ARG A 806 -8.95 -20.78 23.19
N VAL A 807 -8.21 -21.04 22.10
CA VAL A 807 -6.88 -21.65 22.15
C VAL A 807 -5.91 -20.78 22.96
N GLU A 808 -5.96 -19.46 22.78
CA GLU A 808 -5.08 -18.55 23.50
C GLU A 808 -5.46 -18.46 24.98
N ALA A 809 -6.76 -18.44 25.31
CA ALA A 809 -7.23 -18.52 26.68
C ALA A 809 -6.80 -19.83 27.36
N GLY A 810 -6.89 -20.96 26.67
CA GLY A 810 -6.40 -22.27 27.14
C GLY A 810 -4.90 -22.28 27.41
N ARG A 811 -4.11 -21.66 26.56
CA ARG A 811 -2.67 -21.47 26.75
C ARG A 811 -2.38 -20.67 28.02
N ILE A 812 -3.10 -19.59 28.26
CA ILE A 812 -2.96 -18.72 29.45
C ILE A 812 -3.34 -19.50 30.71
N ALA A 813 -4.46 -20.22 30.69
CA ALA A 813 -4.89 -21.08 31.81
C ALA A 813 -3.84 -22.15 32.12
N SER A 814 -3.33 -22.85 31.12
CA SER A 814 -2.29 -23.87 31.30
C SER A 814 -1.00 -23.30 31.86
N TYR A 815 -0.60 -22.09 31.45
CA TYR A 815 0.57 -21.41 32.01
C TYR A 815 0.38 -21.08 33.51
N TYR A 816 -0.78 -20.61 33.88
CA TYR A 816 -1.08 -20.39 35.30
C TYR A 816 -1.01 -21.70 36.11
N LEU A 817 -1.64 -22.78 35.63
CA LEU A 817 -1.66 -24.07 36.30
C LEU A 817 -0.26 -24.70 36.37
N GLU A 818 0.58 -24.53 35.35
CA GLU A 818 1.99 -24.91 35.39
C GLU A 818 2.72 -24.22 36.56
N ASN A 819 2.52 -22.90 36.72
CA ASN A 819 3.14 -22.15 37.79
C ASN A 819 2.62 -22.61 39.19
N VAL A 820 1.34 -22.92 39.33
CA VAL A 820 0.78 -23.48 40.55
C VAL A 820 1.43 -24.86 40.83
N ALA A 821 1.51 -25.76 39.84
CA ALA A 821 2.13 -27.07 40.01
C ALA A 821 3.63 -27.00 40.36
N ARG A 822 4.35 -25.98 39.84
CA ARG A 822 5.74 -25.69 40.24
C ARG A 822 5.87 -25.30 41.69
N ILE A 823 4.98 -24.45 42.21
CA ILE A 823 4.94 -24.05 43.60
C ILE A 823 4.61 -25.26 44.50
N GLU A 824 3.75 -26.16 44.06
CA GLU A 824 3.39 -27.40 44.73
C GLU A 824 4.43 -28.53 44.58
N ASN A 825 5.54 -28.31 43.87
CA ASN A 825 6.57 -29.27 43.54
C ASN A 825 6.06 -30.54 42.82
N ASN A 826 4.95 -30.44 42.06
CA ASN A 826 4.35 -31.54 41.32
C ASN A 826 4.93 -31.62 39.90
N THR A 827 6.06 -32.30 39.74
CA THR A 827 6.78 -32.41 38.45
C THR A 827 5.91 -33.06 37.34
N LYS A 828 5.01 -33.98 37.68
CA LYS A 828 4.12 -34.61 36.73
C LYS A 828 3.17 -33.59 36.11
N LEU A 829 2.45 -32.86 36.95
CA LEU A 829 1.53 -31.81 36.48
C LEU A 829 2.23 -30.69 35.73
N VAL A 830 3.46 -30.31 36.11
CA VAL A 830 4.27 -29.35 35.36
C VAL A 830 4.49 -29.81 33.91
N ASN A 831 4.89 -31.08 33.74
CA ASN A 831 5.13 -31.63 32.39
C ASN A 831 3.83 -31.73 31.57
N ASP A 832 2.72 -32.13 32.17
CA ASP A 832 1.43 -32.22 31.54
C ASP A 832 0.94 -30.85 31.03
N TYR A 833 1.03 -29.81 31.88
CA TYR A 833 0.65 -28.44 31.47
C TYR A 833 1.61 -27.84 30.45
N LEU A 834 2.91 -28.14 30.49
CA LEU A 834 3.87 -27.74 29.45
C LEU A 834 3.52 -28.38 28.09
N ALA A 835 3.19 -29.68 28.09
CA ALA A 835 2.77 -30.38 26.89
C ALA A 835 1.50 -29.73 26.30
N GLN A 836 0.54 -29.39 27.16
CA GLN A 836 -0.69 -28.71 26.76
C GLN A 836 -0.42 -27.29 26.17
N GLN A 837 0.47 -26.51 26.78
CA GLN A 837 0.88 -25.21 26.25
C GLN A 837 1.52 -25.37 24.86
N ASN A 838 2.42 -26.32 24.67
CA ASN A 838 3.07 -26.59 23.39
C ASN A 838 2.03 -26.98 22.30
N LYS A 839 1.01 -27.73 22.65
CA LYS A 839 -0.12 -28.05 21.77
C LYS A 839 -0.85 -26.77 21.34
N TYR A 840 -1.20 -25.90 22.29
CA TYR A 840 -1.86 -24.63 21.99
C TYR A 840 -0.98 -23.70 21.14
N VAL A 841 0.32 -23.62 21.41
CA VAL A 841 1.28 -22.84 20.61
C VAL A 841 1.32 -23.35 19.17
N SER A 842 1.39 -24.65 18.98
CA SER A 842 1.40 -25.28 17.66
C SER A 842 0.13 -24.96 16.88
N GLU A 843 -1.02 -25.00 17.54
CA GLU A 843 -2.30 -24.68 16.96
C GLU A 843 -2.41 -23.17 16.61
N LEU A 844 -1.94 -22.26 17.45
CA LEU A 844 -1.89 -20.84 17.15
C LEU A 844 -0.98 -20.54 15.95
N ILE A 845 0.15 -21.23 15.81
CA ILE A 845 1.01 -21.15 14.64
C ILE A 845 0.28 -21.63 13.39
N ARG A 846 -0.43 -22.75 13.47
CA ARG A 846 -1.25 -23.29 12.37
C ARG A 846 -2.32 -22.28 11.93
N LEU A 847 -3.06 -21.73 12.87
CA LEU A 847 -4.11 -20.74 12.63
C LEU A 847 -3.53 -19.43 12.05
N ALA A 848 -2.34 -19.02 12.48
CA ALA A 848 -1.66 -17.85 11.93
C ALA A 848 -1.21 -18.06 10.47
N ARG A 849 -0.81 -19.29 10.12
CA ARG A 849 -0.45 -19.65 8.74
C ARG A 849 -1.68 -19.65 7.82
N ILE A 850 -2.83 -20.12 8.29
CA ILE A 850 -4.09 -20.09 7.52
C ILE A 850 -4.49 -18.67 7.16
N LYS A 851 -4.27 -17.69 8.05
CA LYS A 851 -4.56 -16.27 7.78
C LYS A 851 -3.56 -15.57 6.83
N ARG A 852 -2.37 -16.12 6.62
CA ARG A 852 -1.33 -15.51 5.79
C ARG A 852 -1.39 -15.89 4.31
N TRP A 853 -2.33 -16.75 3.92
CA TRP A 853 -2.47 -17.19 2.52
C TRP A 853 -3.56 -16.41 1.80
#